data_829f627714bc9ebac26b40e9d2b503ce
#
_entry.id   829f627714bc9ebac26b40e9d2b503ce
#
_cell.length_a   1.000
_cell.length_b   1.000
_cell.length_c   1.000
_cell.angle_alpha   90.00
_cell.angle_beta   90.00
_cell.angle_gamma   90.00
#
_symmetry.space_group_name_H-M   'P 1'
#
loop_
_entity.id
_entity.type
_entity.pdbx_description
1 polymer ?
#
loop_
_entity_poly.entity_id
_entity_poly.type
_entity_poly.pdbx_seq_one_letter_code
_entity_poly.pdbx_strand_id
1 'polypeptide(L)'
;MKNPLRKRLPRELKGELGKYLVVFILMVLTIGMVSGFLVADGSMIVAYNDGFEKYNIENGNFRTNQQIYKSQKEEIQNLGIKLYENFYIEEPLDNGSTMRFFKNRTEINGVCLMKGELPKATGEIAIDRMYADNNELKVGDTLKSQRGKQTWKVTGLVALSDYSCLFQNNNDSMFDSVKFGVSVVTPEEFDTLDQDKLQYNYSWIYDKQPKTEKEEKEVSEELMENIGEIVTLEAFVPRYLNQAITFTGDDMGSDKAMMIILLYIVIVIMAFVFGITISNTIRREAGVIGTLRASGYTRRELIRHYMALPVLVTLVGALVGNILGYTAFKNVCAGMYYGSYSLPSYVTVWSAEAFLLTTVVPVIIMLVMNYGVLRYKLRLSPLKFLRRDLSGRKKKKAIYLSPVIKIFSRFRLRVIFQNMSNYLVLFIGIIFANLLLMFGLLLPSALSHYQVEIQNNMLAKYQYMLQVPVSAASGNKFDSLFSILEFYMSAETKNEDAEEFSAYSLNTLPGKYKSEEVLLYGIEPDSRYVKADLDKGIYISSAYADKYGIHPGDTITLKEKYEKEQYSFKVTGIYDYTAGLCVFMTRTQLNENFNLGEDYYSGYFSDTRITDIKDKYIGSVVDLDALTKISRQLDVSMGSMMGMVNGFAIVIYMVLIYLLSKIIIEKNA
;
A
#
# COMPACT_ATOMS: atom_id res chain seq x y z
N MET A 1 -18.16 -27.19 48.85
CA MET A 1 -18.91 -25.89 48.95
C MET A 1 -18.57 -24.99 47.79
N LYS A 2 -19.55 -24.43 47.07
CA LYS A 2 -19.29 -23.47 45.99
C LYS A 2 -18.71 -22.18 46.61
N ASN A 3 -17.52 -21.75 46.12
CA ASN A 3 -16.83 -20.56 46.61
C ASN A 3 -17.76 -19.32 46.57
N PRO A 4 -18.05 -18.68 47.72
CA PRO A 4 -18.99 -17.54 47.81
C PRO A 4 -18.62 -16.36 46.88
N LEU A 5 -17.35 -16.19 46.61
CA LEU A 5 -16.84 -15.14 45.69
C LEU A 5 -17.40 -15.30 44.28
N ARG A 6 -17.65 -16.54 43.80
CA ARG A 6 -18.23 -16.75 42.47
C ARG A 6 -19.65 -16.19 42.30
N LYS A 7 -20.43 -16.15 43.40
CA LYS A 7 -21.77 -15.56 43.37
C LYS A 7 -21.78 -14.03 43.25
N ARG A 8 -20.63 -13.38 43.53
CA ARG A 8 -20.50 -11.92 43.44
C ARG A 8 -20.26 -11.47 42.04
N LEU A 9 -19.58 -12.24 41.18
CA LEU A 9 -19.21 -11.85 39.81
C LEU A 9 -20.40 -11.34 38.97
N PRO A 10 -21.55 -12.03 38.91
CA PRO A 10 -22.73 -11.50 38.14
C PRO A 10 -23.27 -10.21 38.71
N ARG A 11 -23.22 -10.01 40.02
CA ARG A 11 -23.70 -8.79 40.70
C ARG A 11 -22.77 -7.61 40.42
N GLU A 12 -21.45 -7.84 40.46
CA GLU A 12 -20.44 -6.83 40.13
C GLU A 12 -20.52 -6.43 38.65
N LEU A 13 -20.70 -7.41 37.75
CA LEU A 13 -20.92 -7.14 36.32
C LEU A 13 -22.17 -6.27 36.13
N LYS A 14 -23.31 -6.63 36.77
CA LYS A 14 -24.56 -5.87 36.67
C LYS A 14 -24.45 -4.46 37.26
N GLY A 15 -23.68 -4.30 38.33
CA GLY A 15 -23.49 -2.98 39.00
C GLY A 15 -22.63 -2.02 38.19
N GLU A 16 -21.74 -2.52 37.34
CA GLU A 16 -20.85 -1.72 36.50
C GLU A 16 -21.02 -2.02 34.99
N LEU A 17 -22.20 -2.54 34.61
CA LEU A 17 -22.50 -3.03 33.26
C LEU A 17 -22.10 -2.03 32.16
N GLY A 18 -22.40 -0.73 32.35
CA GLY A 18 -22.09 0.28 31.35
C GLY A 18 -20.59 0.41 31.04
N LYS A 19 -19.72 0.23 32.04
CA LYS A 19 -18.25 0.29 31.80
C LYS A 19 -17.76 -0.95 31.06
N TYR A 20 -18.17 -2.14 31.55
CA TYR A 20 -17.76 -3.39 30.91
C TYR A 20 -18.32 -3.52 29.49
N LEU A 21 -19.55 -3.05 29.25
CA LEU A 21 -20.16 -3.05 27.91
C LEU A 21 -19.38 -2.16 26.93
N VAL A 22 -19.03 -0.95 27.35
CA VAL A 22 -18.31 -0.01 26.47
C VAL A 22 -16.90 -0.54 26.14
N VAL A 23 -16.19 -1.07 27.15
CA VAL A 23 -14.88 -1.70 26.90
C VAL A 23 -15.03 -2.94 26.01
N PHE A 24 -16.06 -3.75 26.24
CA PHE A 24 -16.36 -4.91 25.42
C PHE A 24 -16.60 -4.51 23.94
N ILE A 25 -17.44 -3.51 23.70
CA ILE A 25 -17.73 -2.99 22.35
C ILE A 25 -16.44 -2.50 21.69
N LEU A 26 -15.62 -1.72 22.40
CA LEU A 26 -14.36 -1.22 21.87
C LEU A 26 -13.41 -2.37 21.52
N MET A 27 -13.32 -3.40 22.36
CA MET A 27 -12.51 -4.60 22.07
C MET A 27 -13.03 -5.34 20.84
N VAL A 28 -14.35 -5.55 20.77
CA VAL A 28 -14.97 -6.22 19.62
C VAL A 28 -14.70 -5.48 18.33
N LEU A 29 -14.87 -4.16 18.33
CA LEU A 29 -14.62 -3.33 17.15
C LEU A 29 -13.13 -3.35 16.73
N THR A 30 -12.23 -3.13 17.69
CA THR A 30 -10.79 -3.07 17.39
C THR A 30 -10.26 -4.43 16.94
N ILE A 31 -10.58 -5.49 17.69
CA ILE A 31 -10.14 -6.84 17.35
C ILE A 31 -10.81 -7.31 16.05
N GLY A 32 -12.10 -7.01 15.88
CA GLY A 32 -12.84 -7.35 14.66
C GLY A 32 -12.26 -6.71 13.42
N MET A 33 -11.98 -5.39 13.50
CA MET A 33 -11.39 -4.66 12.39
C MET A 33 -9.99 -5.19 12.03
N VAL A 34 -9.11 -5.34 13.02
CA VAL A 34 -7.74 -5.83 12.74
C VAL A 34 -7.74 -7.30 12.33
N SER A 35 -8.57 -8.15 12.95
CA SER A 35 -8.73 -9.54 12.50
C SER A 35 -9.29 -9.60 11.08
N GLY A 36 -10.28 -8.78 10.75
CA GLY A 36 -10.83 -8.67 9.40
C GLY A 36 -9.79 -8.24 8.38
N PHE A 37 -8.96 -7.26 8.73
CA PHE A 37 -7.85 -6.82 7.89
C PHE A 37 -6.82 -7.94 7.65
N LEU A 38 -6.31 -8.56 8.70
CA LEU A 38 -5.31 -9.64 8.58
C LEU A 38 -5.83 -10.86 7.80
N VAL A 39 -7.13 -11.16 7.92
CA VAL A 39 -7.78 -12.24 7.17
C VAL A 39 -7.98 -11.85 5.70
N ALA A 40 -8.39 -10.62 5.43
CA ALA A 40 -8.54 -10.13 4.06
C ALA A 40 -7.17 -10.07 3.36
N ASP A 41 -6.15 -9.48 4.00
CA ASP A 41 -4.78 -9.40 3.52
C ASP A 41 -4.23 -10.79 3.15
N GLY A 42 -4.21 -11.72 4.11
CA GLY A 42 -3.72 -13.07 3.87
C GLY A 42 -4.51 -13.84 2.81
N SER A 43 -5.83 -13.63 2.71
CA SER A 43 -6.67 -14.29 1.70
C SER A 43 -6.48 -13.70 0.30
N MET A 44 -6.24 -12.39 0.20
CA MET A 44 -5.94 -11.72 -1.07
C MET A 44 -4.56 -12.11 -1.60
N ILE A 45 -3.55 -12.17 -0.74
CA ILE A 45 -2.21 -12.65 -1.11
C ILE A 45 -2.28 -14.10 -1.65
N VAL A 46 -3.04 -14.97 -0.99
CA VAL A 46 -3.24 -16.34 -1.47
C VAL A 46 -3.96 -16.33 -2.83
N ALA A 47 -5.03 -15.54 -2.98
CA ALA A 47 -5.77 -15.47 -4.25
C ALA A 47 -4.90 -14.92 -5.40
N TYR A 48 -4.04 -13.96 -5.12
CA TYR A 48 -3.07 -13.42 -6.08
C TYR A 48 -2.06 -14.49 -6.50
N ASN A 49 -1.43 -15.17 -5.54
CA ASN A 49 -0.42 -16.20 -5.82
C ASN A 49 -1.00 -17.43 -6.53
N ASP A 50 -2.16 -17.93 -6.07
CA ASP A 50 -2.85 -19.04 -6.70
C ASP A 50 -3.37 -18.67 -8.11
N GLY A 51 -3.57 -17.39 -8.35
CA GLY A 51 -4.01 -16.83 -9.62
C GLY A 51 -3.06 -17.17 -10.78
N PHE A 52 -1.75 -17.22 -10.52
CA PHE A 52 -0.75 -17.52 -11.55
C PHE A 52 -0.99 -18.90 -12.21
N GLU A 53 -1.27 -19.92 -11.41
CA GLU A 53 -1.58 -21.25 -11.91
C GLU A 53 -3.04 -21.35 -12.38
N LYS A 54 -3.99 -20.86 -11.59
CA LYS A 54 -5.43 -20.97 -11.85
C LYS A 54 -5.87 -20.34 -13.17
N TYR A 55 -5.29 -19.20 -13.51
CA TYR A 55 -5.64 -18.44 -14.72
C TYR A 55 -4.59 -18.58 -15.81
N ASN A 56 -3.59 -19.45 -15.62
CA ASN A 56 -2.47 -19.65 -16.54
C ASN A 56 -1.86 -18.31 -16.99
N ILE A 57 -1.41 -17.50 -16.01
CA ILE A 57 -0.84 -16.17 -16.26
C ILE A 57 0.48 -16.33 -17.02
N GLU A 58 0.67 -15.55 -18.05
CA GLU A 58 1.84 -15.54 -18.92
C GLU A 58 3.17 -15.41 -18.16
N ASN A 59 4.24 -15.97 -18.69
CA ASN A 59 5.60 -15.70 -18.26
C ASN A 59 6.17 -14.42 -18.90
N GLY A 60 5.50 -13.90 -19.89
CA GLY A 60 5.77 -12.63 -20.51
C GLY A 60 5.02 -12.48 -21.82
N ASN A 61 5.17 -11.32 -22.42
CA ASN A 61 4.59 -11.03 -23.73
C ASN A 61 5.58 -10.24 -24.61
N PHE A 62 5.42 -10.39 -25.90
CA PHE A 62 6.14 -9.57 -26.87
C PHE A 62 5.21 -9.13 -28.00
N ARG A 63 5.55 -8.01 -28.61
CA ARG A 63 4.79 -7.40 -29.70
C ARG A 63 5.64 -7.34 -30.96
N THR A 64 4.98 -7.61 -32.10
CA THR A 64 5.57 -7.55 -33.43
C THR A 64 4.83 -6.53 -34.30
N ASN A 65 5.49 -6.02 -35.33
CA ASN A 65 4.90 -5.05 -36.27
C ASN A 65 3.89 -5.69 -37.24
N GLN A 66 3.85 -7.01 -37.33
CA GLN A 66 2.93 -7.77 -38.18
C GLN A 66 2.62 -9.14 -37.58
N GLN A 67 1.55 -9.77 -38.05
CA GLN A 67 1.23 -11.12 -37.59
C GLN A 67 2.31 -12.12 -37.98
N ILE A 68 2.69 -12.99 -37.03
CA ILE A 68 3.72 -14.02 -37.24
C ILE A 68 3.17 -15.13 -38.11
N TYR A 69 3.96 -15.58 -39.09
CA TYR A 69 3.61 -16.72 -39.93
C TYR A 69 3.64 -18.05 -39.16
N LYS A 70 2.90 -19.04 -39.61
CA LYS A 70 2.84 -20.35 -38.94
C LYS A 70 4.22 -20.98 -38.75
N SER A 71 5.09 -20.90 -39.77
CA SER A 71 6.48 -21.40 -39.69
C SER A 71 7.31 -20.72 -38.61
N GLN A 72 7.21 -19.41 -38.52
CA GLN A 72 7.88 -18.63 -37.47
C GLN A 72 7.34 -18.95 -36.07
N LYS A 73 6.02 -19.17 -35.95
CA LYS A 73 5.39 -19.60 -34.70
C LYS A 73 5.93 -20.94 -34.21
N GLU A 74 6.05 -21.92 -35.14
CA GLU A 74 6.63 -23.25 -34.87
C GLU A 74 8.12 -23.12 -34.44
N GLU A 75 8.88 -22.27 -35.13
CA GLU A 75 10.28 -22.02 -34.82
C GLU A 75 10.45 -21.40 -33.42
N ILE A 76 9.66 -20.38 -33.09
CA ILE A 76 9.65 -19.74 -31.75
C ILE A 76 9.25 -20.76 -30.66
N GLN A 77 8.26 -21.60 -30.91
CA GLN A 77 7.86 -22.63 -29.94
C GLN A 77 8.95 -23.69 -29.69
N ASN A 78 9.80 -23.96 -30.68
CA ASN A 78 10.95 -24.85 -30.51
C ASN A 78 12.05 -24.28 -29.57
N LEU A 79 11.97 -23.02 -29.19
CA LEU A 79 12.84 -22.41 -28.17
C LEU A 79 12.44 -22.81 -26.73
N GLY A 80 11.48 -23.71 -26.54
CA GLY A 80 11.06 -24.23 -25.24
C GLY A 80 9.96 -23.42 -24.58
N ILE A 81 9.10 -22.81 -25.38
CA ILE A 81 7.94 -22.04 -24.92
C ILE A 81 6.66 -22.46 -25.66
N LYS A 82 5.52 -22.23 -25.00
CA LYS A 82 4.19 -22.27 -25.66
C LYS A 82 3.81 -20.83 -25.97
N LEU A 83 3.36 -20.58 -27.20
CA LEU A 83 3.04 -19.26 -27.71
C LEU A 83 1.53 -19.12 -27.93
N TYR A 84 0.95 -18.02 -27.42
CA TYR A 84 -0.47 -17.70 -27.51
C TYR A 84 -0.68 -16.32 -28.13
N GLU A 85 -1.71 -16.19 -28.95
CA GLU A 85 -2.12 -14.91 -29.53
C GLU A 85 -2.95 -14.15 -28.52
N ASN A 86 -2.47 -12.99 -28.09
CA ASN A 86 -3.12 -12.13 -27.12
C ASN A 86 -3.25 -10.70 -27.68
N PHE A 87 -3.82 -10.63 -28.90
CA PHE A 87 -3.98 -9.38 -29.65
C PHE A 87 -4.96 -8.45 -28.97
N TYR A 88 -4.74 -7.15 -29.11
CA TYR A 88 -5.62 -6.15 -28.56
C TYR A 88 -5.77 -4.92 -29.47
N ILE A 89 -6.85 -4.16 -29.23
CA ILE A 89 -7.12 -2.88 -29.88
C ILE A 89 -7.43 -1.89 -28.77
N GLU A 90 -6.91 -0.67 -28.89
CA GLU A 90 -7.24 0.45 -27.99
C GLU A 90 -8.21 1.42 -28.67
N GLU A 91 -9.32 1.72 -27.99
CA GLU A 91 -10.30 2.71 -28.43
C GLU A 91 -10.50 3.79 -27.38
N PRO A 92 -10.39 5.07 -27.78
CA PRO A 92 -10.76 6.17 -26.91
C PRO A 92 -12.29 6.24 -26.77
N LEU A 93 -12.74 6.45 -25.52
CA LEU A 93 -14.15 6.52 -25.15
C LEU A 93 -14.62 7.98 -25.00
N ASP A 94 -15.95 8.18 -24.99
CA ASP A 94 -16.58 9.49 -24.88
C ASP A 94 -16.39 10.15 -23.50
N ASN A 95 -16.09 9.36 -22.45
CA ASN A 95 -15.73 9.85 -21.12
C ASN A 95 -14.27 10.30 -20.99
N GLY A 96 -13.50 10.31 -22.08
CA GLY A 96 -12.09 10.73 -22.12
C GLY A 96 -11.11 9.66 -21.58
N SER A 97 -11.56 8.43 -21.42
CA SER A 97 -10.70 7.28 -21.10
C SER A 97 -10.34 6.46 -22.35
N THR A 98 -9.39 5.58 -22.22
CA THR A 98 -9.03 4.58 -23.25
C THR A 98 -9.39 3.18 -22.77
N MET A 99 -10.01 2.41 -23.63
CA MET A 99 -10.34 1.01 -23.36
C MET A 99 -9.50 0.10 -24.25
N ARG A 100 -8.83 -0.88 -23.65
CA ARG A 100 -8.11 -1.95 -24.37
C ARG A 100 -9.00 -3.16 -24.47
N PHE A 101 -9.31 -3.55 -25.69
CA PHE A 101 -10.20 -4.65 -26.03
C PHE A 101 -9.38 -5.90 -26.32
N PHE A 102 -9.76 -7.00 -25.68
CA PHE A 102 -9.25 -8.34 -25.96
C PHE A 102 -10.39 -9.25 -26.42
N LYS A 103 -10.08 -10.27 -27.22
CA LYS A 103 -10.98 -11.42 -27.39
C LYS A 103 -11.10 -12.15 -26.05
N ASN A 104 -12.25 -12.76 -25.77
CA ASN A 104 -12.38 -13.56 -24.55
C ASN A 104 -11.33 -14.68 -24.53
N ARG A 105 -10.56 -14.74 -23.43
CA ARG A 105 -9.36 -15.57 -23.27
C ARG A 105 -9.66 -16.75 -22.36
N THR A 106 -9.35 -17.95 -22.79
CA THR A 106 -9.58 -19.21 -22.04
C THR A 106 -8.32 -20.02 -21.84
N GLU A 107 -7.32 -19.90 -22.74
CA GLU A 107 -6.10 -20.71 -22.71
C GLU A 107 -4.97 -20.07 -21.92
N ILE A 108 -4.86 -18.75 -21.98
CA ILE A 108 -3.85 -17.96 -21.26
C ILE A 108 -4.50 -16.71 -20.70
N ASN A 109 -3.97 -16.19 -19.61
CA ASN A 109 -4.43 -14.97 -18.94
C ASN A 109 -5.96 -15.01 -18.72
N GLY A 110 -6.43 -16.08 -18.10
CA GLY A 110 -7.86 -16.35 -17.92
C GLY A 110 -8.61 -15.22 -17.24
N VAL A 111 -9.87 -15.04 -17.62
CA VAL A 111 -10.72 -13.96 -17.12
C VAL A 111 -11.49 -14.41 -15.89
N CYS A 112 -11.44 -13.65 -14.80
CA CYS A 112 -12.27 -13.85 -13.62
C CYS A 112 -13.55 -13.03 -13.73
N LEU A 113 -14.71 -13.68 -13.89
CA LEU A 113 -16.00 -13.01 -13.84
C LEU A 113 -16.34 -12.64 -12.39
N MET A 114 -16.48 -11.34 -12.11
CA MET A 114 -16.81 -10.82 -10.79
C MET A 114 -18.32 -10.58 -10.63
N LYS A 115 -18.99 -10.11 -11.69
CA LYS A 115 -20.42 -9.82 -11.67
C LYS A 115 -21.01 -9.86 -13.08
N GLY A 116 -22.27 -10.27 -13.23
CA GLY A 116 -22.95 -10.35 -14.53
C GLY A 116 -22.55 -11.59 -15.33
N GLU A 117 -22.43 -11.46 -16.62
CA GLU A 117 -22.09 -12.53 -17.58
C GLU A 117 -21.03 -12.06 -18.57
N LEU A 118 -20.23 -12.99 -19.10
CA LEU A 118 -19.32 -12.70 -20.21
C LEU A 118 -20.11 -12.41 -21.48
N PRO A 119 -19.57 -11.56 -22.41
CA PRO A 119 -20.23 -11.23 -23.67
C PRO A 119 -20.52 -12.48 -24.50
N LYS A 120 -21.71 -12.53 -25.10
CA LYS A 120 -22.19 -13.65 -25.94
C LYS A 120 -22.57 -13.21 -27.35
N ALA A 121 -22.75 -11.92 -27.57
CA ALA A 121 -23.17 -11.33 -28.84
C ALA A 121 -22.36 -10.06 -29.17
N THR A 122 -22.42 -9.65 -30.43
CA THR A 122 -21.87 -8.33 -30.86
C THR A 122 -22.57 -7.20 -30.15
N GLY A 123 -21.81 -6.13 -29.85
CA GLY A 123 -22.30 -5.00 -29.06
C GLY A 123 -22.31 -5.24 -27.54
N GLU A 124 -21.85 -6.42 -27.05
CA GLU A 124 -21.69 -6.72 -25.65
C GLU A 124 -20.22 -6.65 -25.23
N ILE A 125 -19.98 -6.15 -23.99
CA ILE A 125 -18.64 -6.01 -23.42
C ILE A 125 -18.64 -6.39 -21.95
N ALA A 126 -17.58 -7.07 -21.49
CA ALA A 126 -17.25 -7.18 -20.08
C ALA A 126 -16.01 -6.35 -19.79
N ILE A 127 -16.14 -5.44 -18.84
CA ILE A 127 -15.11 -4.45 -18.50
C ILE A 127 -14.47 -4.76 -17.15
N ASP A 128 -13.25 -4.29 -16.97
CA ASP A 128 -12.58 -4.42 -15.68
C ASP A 128 -13.40 -3.78 -14.56
N ARG A 129 -13.49 -4.48 -13.42
CA ARG A 129 -14.28 -4.05 -12.26
C ARG A 129 -13.76 -2.74 -11.67
N MET A 130 -12.43 -2.58 -11.55
CA MET A 130 -11.84 -1.40 -10.94
C MET A 130 -12.07 -0.15 -11.83
N TYR A 131 -11.92 -0.30 -13.14
CA TYR A 131 -12.29 0.74 -14.09
C TYR A 131 -13.79 1.09 -13.99
N ALA A 132 -14.66 0.08 -13.90
CA ALA A 132 -16.10 0.28 -13.79
C ALA A 132 -16.47 1.03 -12.51
N ASP A 133 -15.92 0.62 -11.36
CA ASP A 133 -16.19 1.26 -10.07
C ASP A 133 -15.73 2.73 -10.06
N ASN A 134 -14.58 3.05 -10.68
CA ASN A 134 -14.00 4.40 -10.72
C ASN A 134 -14.69 5.33 -11.75
N ASN A 135 -15.39 4.76 -12.71
CA ASN A 135 -16.22 5.51 -13.68
C ASN A 135 -17.72 5.38 -13.40
N GLU A 136 -18.12 4.88 -12.22
CA GLU A 136 -19.51 4.69 -11.78
C GLU A 136 -20.36 3.81 -12.72
N LEU A 137 -19.73 2.91 -13.49
CA LEU A 137 -20.37 2.04 -14.45
C LEU A 137 -20.88 0.76 -13.81
N LYS A 138 -22.02 0.26 -14.29
CA LYS A 138 -22.68 -0.93 -13.79
C LYS A 138 -23.06 -1.87 -14.94
N VAL A 139 -23.29 -3.14 -14.60
CA VAL A 139 -23.89 -4.10 -15.56
C VAL A 139 -25.23 -3.56 -16.04
N GLY A 140 -25.39 -3.46 -17.35
CA GLY A 140 -26.54 -2.87 -18.05
C GLY A 140 -26.29 -1.49 -18.65
N ASP A 141 -25.25 -0.79 -18.20
CA ASP A 141 -24.87 0.51 -18.74
C ASP A 141 -24.26 0.40 -20.15
N THR A 142 -24.06 1.51 -20.81
CA THR A 142 -23.58 1.58 -22.18
C THR A 142 -22.32 2.42 -22.28
N LEU A 143 -21.30 1.88 -22.92
CA LEU A 143 -20.08 2.58 -23.30
C LEU A 143 -20.13 3.02 -24.75
N LYS A 144 -19.53 4.17 -25.07
CA LYS A 144 -19.49 4.71 -26.43
C LYS A 144 -18.06 5.07 -26.82
N SER A 145 -17.69 4.79 -28.05
CA SER A 145 -16.43 5.31 -28.59
C SER A 145 -16.47 6.85 -28.67
N GLN A 146 -15.33 7.50 -28.55
CA GLN A 146 -15.19 8.98 -28.58
C GLN A 146 -15.85 9.61 -29.80
N ARG A 147 -15.85 8.92 -30.96
CA ARG A 147 -16.49 9.39 -32.19
C ARG A 147 -17.98 8.99 -32.30
N GLY A 148 -18.53 8.32 -31.27
CA GLY A 148 -19.92 7.86 -31.23
C GLY A 148 -20.31 6.79 -32.27
N LYS A 149 -19.32 6.22 -33.00
CA LYS A 149 -19.58 5.24 -34.07
C LYS A 149 -19.93 3.85 -33.54
N GLN A 150 -19.40 3.51 -32.37
CA GLN A 150 -19.62 2.20 -31.73
C GLN A 150 -20.16 2.38 -30.32
N THR A 151 -21.00 1.46 -29.92
CA THR A 151 -21.66 1.46 -28.62
C THR A 151 -21.73 0.05 -28.08
N TRP A 152 -21.30 -0.15 -26.83
CA TRP A 152 -21.25 -1.48 -26.21
C TRP A 152 -22.09 -1.47 -24.94
N LYS A 153 -22.87 -2.53 -24.75
CA LYS A 153 -23.61 -2.79 -23.50
C LYS A 153 -22.73 -3.58 -22.55
N VAL A 154 -22.54 -3.07 -21.34
CA VAL A 154 -21.81 -3.75 -20.27
C VAL A 154 -22.62 -4.92 -19.76
N THR A 155 -22.18 -6.15 -20.03
CA THR A 155 -22.86 -7.39 -19.59
C THR A 155 -22.20 -7.99 -18.37
N GLY A 156 -20.91 -7.71 -18.13
CA GLY A 156 -20.18 -8.24 -16.99
C GLY A 156 -19.09 -7.30 -16.48
N LEU A 157 -18.76 -7.48 -15.21
CA LEU A 157 -17.58 -6.92 -14.59
C LEU A 157 -16.59 -8.05 -14.34
N VAL A 158 -15.35 -7.86 -14.80
CA VAL A 158 -14.29 -8.86 -14.77
C VAL A 158 -13.05 -8.35 -14.04
N ALA A 159 -12.17 -9.27 -13.66
CA ALA A 159 -10.77 -8.99 -13.36
C ALA A 159 -9.94 -9.81 -14.35
N LEU A 160 -9.11 -9.15 -15.14
CA LEU A 160 -8.17 -9.81 -16.04
C LEU A 160 -6.93 -10.18 -15.23
N SER A 161 -6.51 -11.44 -15.29
CA SER A 161 -5.46 -11.95 -14.41
C SER A 161 -4.08 -11.35 -14.66
N ASP A 162 -3.83 -10.88 -15.87
CA ASP A 162 -2.61 -10.17 -16.30
C ASP A 162 -2.68 -8.64 -16.07
N TYR A 163 -3.78 -8.13 -15.49
CA TYR A 163 -4.01 -6.73 -15.17
C TYR A 163 -4.47 -6.55 -13.74
N SER A 164 -3.69 -7.03 -12.77
CA SER A 164 -3.96 -6.74 -11.36
C SER A 164 -3.87 -5.24 -11.04
N CYS A 165 -3.11 -4.50 -11.83
CA CYS A 165 -3.07 -3.04 -11.90
C CYS A 165 -3.24 -2.59 -13.36
N LEU A 166 -4.04 -1.53 -13.57
CA LEU A 166 -4.41 -1.06 -14.91
C LEU A 166 -3.34 -0.13 -15.51
N PHE A 167 -2.12 -0.68 -15.72
CA PHE A 167 -1.08 0.00 -16.47
C PHE A 167 -1.39 -0.01 -17.96
N GLN A 168 -1.43 1.16 -18.58
CA GLN A 168 -1.56 1.25 -20.03
C GLN A 168 -0.24 0.89 -20.72
N ASN A 169 0.87 1.46 -20.23
CA ASN A 169 2.21 1.14 -20.69
C ASN A 169 3.05 0.63 -19.52
N ASN A 170 3.93 -0.31 -19.81
CA ASN A 170 4.80 -0.88 -18.79
C ASN A 170 5.81 0.13 -18.21
N ASN A 171 6.10 1.20 -18.93
CA ASN A 171 7.02 2.28 -18.51
C ASN A 171 6.30 3.43 -17.77
N ASP A 172 4.99 3.35 -17.58
CA ASP A 172 4.25 4.35 -16.80
C ASP A 172 4.69 4.30 -15.33
N SER A 173 4.88 5.47 -14.71
CA SER A 173 5.25 5.56 -13.29
C SER A 173 4.15 5.13 -12.33
N MET A 174 2.90 5.15 -12.79
CA MET A 174 1.71 4.71 -12.08
C MET A 174 0.60 4.33 -13.05
N PHE A 175 -0.23 3.38 -12.69
CA PHE A 175 -1.44 3.08 -13.45
C PHE A 175 -2.53 4.13 -13.20
N ASP A 176 -3.52 4.20 -14.09
CA ASP A 176 -4.62 5.15 -14.02
C ASP A 176 -5.95 4.45 -14.34
N SER A 177 -6.54 3.90 -13.32
CA SER A 177 -7.81 3.15 -13.43
C SER A 177 -9.04 4.01 -13.72
N VAL A 178 -8.90 5.33 -13.75
CA VAL A 178 -9.95 6.26 -14.18
C VAL A 178 -9.91 6.45 -15.69
N LYS A 179 -8.69 6.63 -16.25
CA LYS A 179 -8.52 6.94 -17.67
C LYS A 179 -8.14 5.75 -18.55
N PHE A 180 -7.80 4.61 -17.95
CA PHE A 180 -7.49 3.40 -18.69
C PHE A 180 -8.22 2.20 -18.11
N GLY A 181 -8.83 1.41 -19.00
CA GLY A 181 -9.51 0.17 -18.67
C GLY A 181 -9.18 -0.95 -19.65
N VAL A 182 -9.40 -2.18 -19.21
CA VAL A 182 -9.28 -3.38 -20.03
C VAL A 182 -10.62 -4.10 -20.11
N SER A 183 -10.86 -4.80 -21.19
CA SER A 183 -12.13 -5.45 -21.45
C SER A 183 -11.99 -6.70 -22.32
N VAL A 184 -13.01 -7.53 -22.28
CA VAL A 184 -13.15 -8.66 -23.19
C VAL A 184 -14.46 -8.57 -23.97
N VAL A 185 -14.39 -8.96 -25.22
CA VAL A 185 -15.53 -9.04 -26.16
C VAL A 185 -15.54 -10.37 -26.88
N THR A 186 -16.62 -10.67 -27.60
CA THR A 186 -16.64 -11.85 -28.47
C THR A 186 -15.67 -11.68 -29.65
N PRO A 187 -15.20 -12.77 -30.25
CA PRO A 187 -14.37 -12.69 -31.46
C PRO A 187 -15.03 -11.89 -32.60
N GLU A 188 -16.33 -12.05 -32.77
CA GLU A 188 -17.11 -11.35 -33.79
C GLU A 188 -17.15 -9.84 -33.54
N GLU A 189 -17.30 -9.41 -32.27
CA GLU A 189 -17.24 -7.99 -31.92
C GLU A 189 -15.85 -7.42 -32.12
N PHE A 190 -14.81 -8.16 -31.69
CA PHE A 190 -13.42 -7.73 -31.85
C PHE A 190 -13.06 -7.47 -33.32
N ASP A 191 -13.56 -8.29 -34.23
CA ASP A 191 -13.32 -8.15 -35.69
C ASP A 191 -14.05 -6.94 -36.29
N THR A 192 -15.04 -6.32 -35.58
CA THR A 192 -15.70 -5.07 -36.00
C THR A 192 -14.94 -3.82 -35.60
N LEU A 193 -13.97 -3.94 -34.67
CA LEU A 193 -13.16 -2.82 -34.23
C LEU A 193 -12.20 -2.37 -35.33
N ASP A 194 -11.62 -1.18 -35.15
CA ASP A 194 -10.67 -0.60 -36.10
C ASP A 194 -9.38 -1.43 -36.17
N GLN A 195 -9.33 -2.30 -37.18
CA GLN A 195 -8.22 -3.25 -37.37
C GLN A 195 -6.88 -2.56 -37.73
N ASP A 196 -6.91 -1.29 -38.15
CA ASP A 196 -5.67 -0.53 -38.38
C ASP A 196 -4.91 -0.22 -37.07
N LYS A 197 -5.60 -0.36 -35.93
CA LYS A 197 -5.03 -0.21 -34.59
C LYS A 197 -4.65 -1.54 -33.92
N LEU A 198 -4.79 -2.66 -34.62
CA LEU A 198 -4.53 -3.99 -34.07
C LEU A 198 -3.07 -4.11 -33.65
N GLN A 199 -2.87 -4.50 -32.41
CA GLN A 199 -1.56 -4.81 -31.85
C GLN A 199 -1.34 -6.30 -31.83
N TYR A 200 -0.30 -6.77 -32.53
CA TYR A 200 0.08 -8.18 -32.60
C TYR A 200 0.90 -8.57 -31.38
N ASN A 201 0.22 -8.77 -30.26
CA ASN A 201 0.81 -9.14 -28.98
C ASN A 201 0.72 -10.64 -28.77
N TYR A 202 1.82 -11.26 -28.39
CA TYR A 202 1.95 -12.69 -28.16
C TYR A 202 2.41 -12.92 -26.72
N SER A 203 1.68 -13.78 -26.00
CA SER A 203 2.02 -14.22 -24.66
C SER A 203 2.71 -15.57 -24.70
N TRP A 204 3.68 -15.81 -23.81
CA TRP A 204 4.35 -17.10 -23.71
C TRP A 204 4.28 -17.71 -22.32
N ILE A 205 4.41 -19.04 -22.30
CA ILE A 205 4.62 -19.85 -21.09
C ILE A 205 5.85 -20.72 -21.34
N TYR A 206 6.82 -20.74 -20.43
CA TYR A 206 7.97 -21.63 -20.51
C TYR A 206 7.53 -23.09 -20.31
N ASP A 207 8.07 -23.99 -21.11
CA ASP A 207 7.88 -25.44 -20.92
C ASP A 207 8.52 -25.88 -19.60
N LYS A 208 9.62 -25.25 -19.20
CA LYS A 208 10.28 -25.44 -17.93
C LYS A 208 10.36 -24.09 -17.19
N GLN A 209 9.56 -23.96 -16.14
CA GLN A 209 9.50 -22.73 -15.35
C GLN A 209 10.85 -22.40 -14.66
N PRO A 210 11.37 -21.18 -14.78
CA PRO A 210 12.53 -20.71 -14.03
C PRO A 210 12.19 -20.69 -12.53
N LYS A 211 13.18 -20.98 -11.68
CA LYS A 211 12.97 -21.12 -10.23
C LYS A 211 13.20 -19.83 -9.46
N THR A 212 13.94 -18.91 -10.04
CA THR A 212 14.30 -17.64 -9.42
C THR A 212 14.16 -16.52 -10.43
N GLU A 213 13.93 -15.30 -9.94
CA GLU A 213 13.85 -14.09 -10.78
C GLU A 213 15.15 -13.87 -11.61
N LYS A 214 16.30 -14.21 -11.03
CA LYS A 214 17.57 -14.15 -11.75
C LYS A 214 17.66 -15.15 -12.92
N GLU A 215 17.21 -16.39 -12.69
CA GLU A 215 17.13 -17.40 -13.75
C GLU A 215 16.11 -16.98 -14.82
N GLU A 216 14.98 -16.39 -14.42
CA GLU A 216 13.97 -15.85 -15.33
C GLU A 216 14.53 -14.72 -16.20
N LYS A 217 15.35 -13.82 -15.63
CA LYS A 217 16.08 -12.78 -16.38
C LYS A 217 16.99 -13.40 -17.43
N GLU A 218 17.89 -14.30 -17.03
CA GLU A 218 18.88 -14.92 -17.92
C GLU A 218 18.18 -15.66 -19.09
N VAL A 219 17.15 -16.45 -18.78
CA VAL A 219 16.38 -17.20 -19.82
C VAL A 219 15.58 -16.27 -20.71
N SER A 220 15.01 -15.19 -20.17
CA SER A 220 14.25 -14.23 -20.97
C SER A 220 15.11 -13.39 -21.90
N GLU A 221 16.32 -13.02 -21.48
CA GLU A 221 17.28 -12.31 -22.33
C GLU A 221 17.70 -13.18 -23.52
N GLU A 222 18.05 -14.46 -23.29
CA GLU A 222 18.35 -15.42 -24.34
C GLU A 222 17.14 -15.64 -25.26
N LEU A 223 15.94 -15.74 -24.70
CA LEU A 223 14.70 -15.89 -25.49
C LEU A 223 14.44 -14.67 -26.37
N MET A 224 14.67 -13.44 -25.85
CA MET A 224 14.52 -12.20 -26.61
C MET A 224 15.46 -12.17 -27.83
N GLU A 225 16.74 -12.50 -27.63
CA GLU A 225 17.72 -12.56 -28.71
C GLU A 225 17.29 -13.56 -29.80
N ASN A 226 16.93 -14.77 -29.40
CA ASN A 226 16.52 -15.84 -30.33
C ASN A 226 15.23 -15.50 -31.09
N ILE A 227 14.21 -14.93 -30.41
CA ILE A 227 12.98 -14.48 -31.08
C ILE A 227 13.30 -13.32 -32.05
N GLY A 228 14.19 -12.41 -31.66
CA GLY A 228 14.64 -11.30 -32.50
C GLY A 228 15.35 -11.72 -33.79
N GLU A 229 15.92 -12.95 -33.87
CA GLU A 229 16.42 -13.54 -35.10
C GLU A 229 15.33 -14.00 -36.07
N ILE A 230 14.15 -14.34 -35.53
CA ILE A 230 13.03 -14.90 -36.32
C ILE A 230 12.04 -13.83 -36.76
N VAL A 231 11.76 -12.84 -35.88
CA VAL A 231 10.77 -11.78 -36.11
C VAL A 231 11.25 -10.43 -35.59
N THR A 232 10.76 -9.35 -36.18
CA THR A 232 11.05 -7.99 -35.70
C THR A 232 10.21 -7.68 -34.46
N LEU A 233 10.89 -7.53 -33.31
CA LEU A 233 10.28 -7.20 -32.06
C LEU A 233 10.07 -5.69 -31.92
N GLU A 234 8.86 -5.26 -31.52
CA GLU A 234 8.56 -3.88 -31.11
C GLU A 234 8.61 -3.71 -29.59
N ALA A 235 8.24 -4.74 -28.84
CA ALA A 235 8.31 -4.78 -27.40
C ALA A 235 8.56 -6.22 -26.92
N PHE A 236 9.22 -6.36 -25.78
CA PHE A 236 9.43 -7.62 -25.09
C PHE A 236 9.39 -7.39 -23.59
N VAL A 237 8.41 -7.98 -22.93
CA VAL A 237 8.12 -7.75 -21.51
C VAL A 237 8.01 -9.09 -20.78
N PRO A 238 9.09 -9.59 -20.15
CA PRO A 238 9.01 -10.74 -19.26
C PRO A 238 8.14 -10.39 -18.04
N ARG A 239 7.53 -11.40 -17.42
CA ARG A 239 6.62 -11.23 -16.29
C ARG A 239 7.22 -10.43 -15.14
N TYR A 240 8.49 -10.68 -14.77
CA TYR A 240 9.15 -9.97 -13.68
C TYR A 240 9.33 -8.46 -13.91
N LEU A 241 9.21 -8.00 -15.16
CA LEU A 241 9.19 -6.58 -15.54
C LEU A 241 7.79 -6.06 -15.83
N ASN A 242 6.76 -6.92 -15.86
CA ASN A 242 5.40 -6.51 -16.18
C ASN A 242 4.70 -5.92 -14.95
N GLN A 243 4.68 -4.59 -14.86
CA GLN A 243 4.07 -3.87 -13.73
C GLN A 243 2.56 -4.17 -13.57
N ALA A 244 1.84 -4.42 -14.66
CA ALA A 244 0.42 -4.77 -14.58
C ALA A 244 0.17 -6.07 -13.80
N ILE A 245 1.15 -6.97 -13.77
CA ILE A 245 1.10 -8.24 -13.03
C ILE A 245 1.76 -8.10 -11.65
N THR A 246 3.01 -7.56 -11.57
CA THR A 246 3.87 -7.66 -10.39
C THR A 246 3.63 -6.59 -9.33
N PHE A 247 3.18 -5.40 -9.73
CA PHE A 247 3.01 -4.26 -8.81
C PHE A 247 2.17 -4.61 -7.56
N THR A 248 1.08 -5.34 -7.75
CA THR A 248 0.21 -5.79 -6.65
C THR A 248 0.96 -6.66 -5.63
N GLY A 249 1.77 -7.61 -6.11
CA GLY A 249 2.54 -8.51 -5.23
C GLY A 249 3.61 -7.78 -4.43
N ASP A 250 4.21 -6.75 -5.01
CA ASP A 250 5.26 -5.94 -4.38
C ASP A 250 4.69 -5.02 -3.29
N ASP A 251 3.48 -4.50 -3.49
CA ASP A 251 2.84 -3.53 -2.60
C ASP A 251 2.03 -4.18 -1.47
N MET A 252 1.34 -5.30 -1.74
CA MET A 252 0.50 -5.99 -0.75
C MET A 252 1.29 -6.43 0.49
N GLY A 253 0.63 -6.34 1.67
CA GLY A 253 1.18 -6.75 2.96
C GLY A 253 2.05 -5.69 3.66
N SER A 254 2.34 -4.55 3.04
CA SER A 254 3.09 -3.44 3.65
C SER A 254 2.37 -2.84 4.87
N ASP A 255 1.04 -2.80 4.86
CA ASP A 255 0.19 -2.21 5.91
C ASP A 255 0.02 -3.10 7.16
N LYS A 256 0.37 -4.38 7.07
CA LYS A 256 0.20 -5.37 8.14
C LYS A 256 0.83 -4.94 9.47
N ALA A 257 2.06 -4.44 9.42
CA ALA A 257 2.80 -4.00 10.61
C ALA A 257 2.10 -2.82 11.30
N MET A 258 1.61 -1.85 10.52
CA MET A 258 0.88 -0.68 11.03
C MET A 258 -0.42 -1.10 11.75
N MET A 259 -1.19 -2.02 11.17
CA MET A 259 -2.44 -2.51 11.76
C MET A 259 -2.21 -3.28 13.06
N ILE A 260 -1.12 -4.04 13.16
CA ILE A 260 -0.73 -4.75 14.40
C ILE A 260 -0.32 -3.76 15.49
N ILE A 261 0.45 -2.74 15.16
CA ILE A 261 0.84 -1.68 16.11
C ILE A 261 -0.41 -0.96 16.62
N LEU A 262 -1.35 -0.58 15.74
CA LEU A 262 -2.62 0.01 16.10
C LEU A 262 -3.39 -0.85 17.11
N LEU A 263 -3.53 -2.15 16.84
CA LEU A 263 -4.18 -3.09 17.74
C LEU A 263 -3.56 -3.04 19.14
N TYR A 264 -2.24 -3.15 19.25
CA TYR A 264 -1.59 -3.23 20.55
C TYR A 264 -1.64 -1.94 21.33
N ILE A 265 -1.58 -0.78 20.67
CA ILE A 265 -1.78 0.52 21.33
C ILE A 265 -3.16 0.56 21.98
N VAL A 266 -4.22 0.22 21.24
CA VAL A 266 -5.60 0.21 21.78
C VAL A 266 -5.75 -0.80 22.92
N ILE A 267 -5.19 -1.99 22.79
CA ILE A 267 -5.22 -3.02 23.87
C ILE A 267 -4.51 -2.53 25.13
N VAL A 268 -3.36 -1.90 25.01
CA VAL A 268 -2.62 -1.31 26.14
C VAL A 268 -3.45 -0.23 26.83
N ILE A 269 -4.05 0.68 26.06
CA ILE A 269 -4.95 1.72 26.60
C ILE A 269 -6.09 1.06 27.39
N MET A 270 -6.74 0.03 26.85
CA MET A 270 -7.81 -0.68 27.54
C MET A 270 -7.33 -1.41 28.78
N ALA A 271 -6.14 -2.00 28.75
CA ALA A 271 -5.54 -2.62 29.91
C ALA A 271 -5.31 -1.61 31.06
N PHE A 272 -4.89 -0.39 30.72
CA PHE A 272 -4.81 0.72 31.69
C PHE A 272 -6.19 1.11 32.25
N VAL A 273 -7.20 1.22 31.39
CA VAL A 273 -8.60 1.55 31.78
C VAL A 273 -9.12 0.49 32.79
N PHE A 274 -8.92 -0.79 32.50
CA PHE A 274 -9.25 -1.85 33.46
C PHE A 274 -8.44 -1.76 34.75
N GLY A 275 -7.13 -1.47 34.66
CA GLY A 275 -6.28 -1.29 35.84
C GLY A 275 -6.76 -0.17 36.75
N ILE A 276 -7.21 0.97 36.18
CA ILE A 276 -7.81 2.08 36.95
C ILE A 276 -9.16 1.65 37.55
N THR A 277 -10.00 0.99 36.77
CA THR A 277 -11.32 0.50 37.24
C THR A 277 -11.15 -0.45 38.43
N ILE A 278 -10.27 -1.44 38.31
CA ILE A 278 -9.92 -2.36 39.41
C ILE A 278 -9.39 -1.61 40.63
N SER A 279 -8.49 -0.64 40.43
CA SER A 279 -7.94 0.18 41.52
C SER A 279 -9.05 0.95 42.27
N ASN A 280 -10.05 1.47 41.54
CA ASN A 280 -11.17 2.18 42.14
C ASN A 280 -12.11 1.20 42.87
N THR A 281 -12.41 0.04 42.29
CA THR A 281 -13.19 -1.01 42.93
C THR A 281 -12.56 -1.50 44.24
N ILE A 282 -11.22 -1.74 44.24
CA ILE A 282 -10.49 -2.11 45.46
C ILE A 282 -10.61 -1.02 46.54
N ARG A 283 -10.57 0.25 46.17
CA ARG A 283 -10.75 1.35 47.13
C ARG A 283 -12.16 1.39 47.72
N ARG A 284 -13.15 1.27 46.87
CA ARG A 284 -14.57 1.28 47.27
C ARG A 284 -14.90 0.08 48.18
N GLU A 285 -14.36 -1.07 47.85
CA GLU A 285 -14.61 -2.33 48.57
C GLU A 285 -13.57 -2.64 49.64
N ALA A 286 -12.75 -1.66 50.06
CA ALA A 286 -11.67 -1.87 50.98
C ALA A 286 -12.10 -2.57 52.28
N GLY A 287 -13.20 -2.17 52.90
CA GLY A 287 -13.76 -2.81 54.09
C GLY A 287 -14.10 -4.29 53.86
N VAL A 288 -14.76 -4.61 52.76
CA VAL A 288 -15.10 -5.99 52.36
C VAL A 288 -13.85 -6.82 52.14
N ILE A 289 -12.87 -6.27 51.42
CA ILE A 289 -11.57 -6.95 51.19
C ILE A 289 -10.86 -7.20 52.51
N GLY A 290 -10.87 -6.24 53.44
CA GLY A 290 -10.31 -6.35 54.78
C GLY A 290 -10.96 -7.49 55.59
N THR A 291 -12.30 -7.55 55.59
CA THR A 291 -13.07 -8.61 56.27
C THR A 291 -12.80 -9.98 55.64
N LEU A 292 -12.83 -10.10 54.31
CA LEU A 292 -12.52 -11.37 53.63
C LEU A 292 -11.09 -11.87 53.99
N ARG A 293 -10.12 -10.96 54.00
CA ARG A 293 -8.74 -11.32 54.37
C ARG A 293 -8.60 -11.70 55.85
N ALA A 294 -9.32 -11.01 56.72
CA ALA A 294 -9.38 -11.37 58.13
C ALA A 294 -10.06 -12.72 58.38
N SER A 295 -11.03 -13.09 57.52
CA SER A 295 -11.72 -14.40 57.53
C SER A 295 -10.90 -15.53 56.83
N GLY A 296 -9.63 -15.29 56.49
CA GLY A 296 -8.73 -16.31 55.95
C GLY A 296 -8.57 -16.38 54.44
N TYR A 297 -9.25 -15.53 53.67
CA TYR A 297 -9.03 -15.50 52.20
C TYR A 297 -7.62 -15.03 51.88
N THR A 298 -6.96 -15.78 50.97
CA THR A 298 -5.60 -15.50 50.51
C THR A 298 -5.56 -14.36 49.49
N ARG A 299 -4.38 -13.75 49.31
CA ARG A 299 -4.17 -12.75 48.25
C ARG A 299 -4.43 -13.34 46.84
N ARG A 300 -4.02 -14.62 46.64
CA ARG A 300 -4.19 -15.31 45.35
C ARG A 300 -5.67 -15.46 44.97
N GLU A 301 -6.52 -15.80 45.92
CA GLU A 301 -7.96 -15.95 45.72
C GLU A 301 -8.61 -14.60 45.34
N LEU A 302 -8.23 -13.50 46.00
CA LEU A 302 -8.71 -12.18 45.69
C LEU A 302 -8.20 -11.68 44.32
N ILE A 303 -6.93 -11.91 44.00
CA ILE A 303 -6.38 -11.59 42.65
C ILE A 303 -7.17 -12.34 41.59
N ARG A 304 -7.39 -13.65 41.77
CA ARG A 304 -8.17 -14.48 40.85
C ARG A 304 -9.62 -13.96 40.68
N HIS A 305 -10.24 -13.53 41.78
CA HIS A 305 -11.60 -12.99 41.76
C HIS A 305 -11.68 -11.69 40.92
N TYR A 306 -10.86 -10.67 41.26
CA TYR A 306 -10.89 -9.37 40.59
C TYR A 306 -10.32 -9.40 39.16
N MET A 307 -9.52 -10.40 38.81
CA MET A 307 -9.08 -10.63 37.42
C MET A 307 -10.15 -11.31 36.56
N ALA A 308 -11.10 -12.02 37.16
CA ALA A 308 -12.04 -12.86 36.40
C ALA A 308 -12.88 -12.05 35.39
N LEU A 309 -13.41 -10.89 35.78
CA LEU A 309 -14.24 -10.07 34.87
C LEU A 309 -13.44 -9.42 33.73
N PRO A 310 -12.32 -8.75 33.98
CA PRO A 310 -11.48 -8.21 32.87
C PRO A 310 -11.07 -9.27 31.87
N VAL A 311 -10.60 -10.44 32.37
CA VAL A 311 -10.17 -11.54 31.51
C VAL A 311 -11.33 -12.13 30.72
N LEU A 312 -12.50 -12.31 31.36
CA LEU A 312 -13.69 -12.83 30.71
C LEU A 312 -14.16 -11.89 29.61
N VAL A 313 -14.24 -10.57 29.90
CA VAL A 313 -14.66 -9.56 28.93
C VAL A 313 -13.69 -9.50 27.76
N THR A 314 -12.38 -9.57 28.03
CA THR A 314 -11.35 -9.61 26.98
C THR A 314 -11.48 -10.86 26.12
N LEU A 315 -11.60 -12.03 26.73
CA LEU A 315 -11.69 -13.30 25.99
C LEU A 315 -12.96 -13.35 25.13
N VAL A 316 -14.11 -13.01 25.71
CA VAL A 316 -15.38 -12.99 24.96
C VAL A 316 -15.36 -11.90 23.89
N GLY A 317 -14.81 -10.73 24.21
CA GLY A 317 -14.61 -9.65 23.24
C GLY A 317 -13.71 -10.05 22.07
N ALA A 318 -12.61 -10.75 22.36
CA ALA A 318 -11.71 -11.26 21.33
C ALA A 318 -12.36 -12.33 20.45
N LEU A 319 -13.11 -13.26 21.04
CA LEU A 319 -13.82 -14.29 20.29
C LEU A 319 -14.91 -13.68 19.39
N VAL A 320 -15.74 -12.80 19.95
CA VAL A 320 -16.78 -12.11 19.17
C VAL A 320 -16.17 -11.20 18.10
N GLY A 321 -15.09 -10.49 18.45
CA GLY A 321 -14.33 -9.67 17.49
C GLY A 321 -13.79 -10.50 16.34
N ASN A 322 -13.19 -11.66 16.59
CA ASN A 322 -12.72 -12.56 15.53
C ASN A 322 -13.87 -13.10 14.67
N ILE A 323 -14.99 -13.51 15.28
CA ILE A 323 -16.16 -13.96 14.51
C ILE A 323 -16.61 -12.84 13.56
N LEU A 324 -16.75 -11.61 14.04
CA LEU A 324 -17.09 -10.46 13.20
C LEU A 324 -15.97 -10.12 12.18
N GLY A 325 -14.70 -10.31 12.56
CA GLY A 325 -13.56 -10.18 11.68
C GLY A 325 -13.66 -11.11 10.47
N TYR A 326 -13.90 -12.39 10.72
CA TYR A 326 -14.02 -13.42 9.68
C TYR A 326 -15.33 -13.37 8.88
N THR A 327 -16.37 -12.66 9.35
CA THR A 327 -17.67 -12.60 8.67
C THR A 327 -17.95 -11.24 8.03
N ALA A 328 -17.98 -10.18 8.82
CA ALA A 328 -18.39 -8.85 8.39
C ALA A 328 -17.18 -7.97 8.02
N PHE A 329 -16.23 -7.80 8.94
CA PHE A 329 -15.13 -6.84 8.74
C PHE A 329 -14.14 -7.25 7.64
N LYS A 330 -13.96 -8.55 7.39
CA LYS A 330 -13.14 -9.00 6.24
C LYS A 330 -13.63 -8.43 4.92
N ASN A 331 -14.97 -8.35 4.72
CA ASN A 331 -15.53 -7.82 3.47
C ASN A 331 -15.30 -6.31 3.34
N VAL A 332 -15.35 -5.59 4.47
CA VAL A 332 -15.04 -4.17 4.52
C VAL A 332 -13.56 -3.95 4.19
N CYS A 333 -12.66 -4.74 4.79
CA CYS A 333 -11.22 -4.66 4.52
C CYS A 333 -10.86 -5.14 3.11
N ALA A 334 -11.53 -6.18 2.60
CA ALA A 334 -11.37 -6.61 1.21
C ALA A 334 -11.76 -5.51 0.21
N GLY A 335 -12.76 -4.69 0.55
CA GLY A 335 -13.15 -3.52 -0.25
C GLY A 335 -12.01 -2.52 -0.45
N MET A 336 -11.07 -2.42 0.52
CA MET A 336 -9.87 -1.58 0.38
C MET A 336 -8.94 -2.12 -0.72
N TYR A 337 -8.67 -3.43 -0.70
CA TYR A 337 -7.85 -4.08 -1.73
C TYR A 337 -8.49 -3.99 -3.11
N TYR A 338 -9.80 -4.19 -3.19
CA TYR A 338 -10.54 -4.01 -4.44
C TYR A 338 -10.60 -2.57 -4.93
N GLY A 339 -10.51 -1.58 -4.06
CA GLY A 339 -10.36 -0.16 -4.42
C GLY A 339 -8.98 0.18 -4.95
N SER A 340 -7.95 -0.59 -4.57
CA SER A 340 -6.55 -0.35 -4.95
C SER A 340 -6.07 -1.22 -6.12
N TYR A 341 -6.67 -2.42 -6.30
CA TYR A 341 -6.23 -3.41 -7.32
C TYR A 341 -7.41 -4.09 -8.00
N SER A 342 -7.20 -4.53 -9.24
CA SER A 342 -8.15 -5.38 -9.97
C SER A 342 -7.86 -6.86 -9.70
N LEU A 343 -8.17 -7.30 -8.48
CA LEU A 343 -7.96 -8.66 -8.04
C LEU A 343 -9.16 -9.58 -8.36
N PRO A 344 -8.91 -10.87 -8.61
CA PRO A 344 -9.97 -11.86 -8.74
C PRO A 344 -10.71 -12.09 -7.40
N SER A 345 -11.83 -12.79 -7.44
CA SER A 345 -12.56 -13.18 -6.24
C SER A 345 -11.71 -14.09 -5.35
N TYR A 346 -11.62 -13.76 -4.07
CA TYR A 346 -10.86 -14.52 -3.09
C TYR A 346 -11.72 -15.50 -2.29
N VAL A 347 -11.10 -16.56 -1.81
CA VAL A 347 -11.69 -17.46 -0.83
C VAL A 347 -11.06 -17.15 0.52
N THR A 348 -11.89 -17.03 1.56
CA THR A 348 -11.39 -16.73 2.92
C THR A 348 -10.54 -17.88 3.44
N VAL A 349 -9.28 -17.61 3.74
CA VAL A 349 -8.34 -18.55 4.30
C VAL A 349 -8.24 -18.36 5.81
N TRP A 350 -8.19 -19.46 6.56
CA TRP A 350 -7.92 -19.42 8.00
C TRP A 350 -6.47 -19.03 8.26
N SER A 351 -6.28 -17.98 9.07
CA SER A 351 -4.95 -17.54 9.51
C SER A 351 -4.76 -17.80 11.01
N ALA A 352 -3.91 -18.77 11.34
CA ALA A 352 -3.52 -19.04 12.73
C ALA A 352 -2.76 -17.84 13.34
N GLU A 353 -1.96 -17.15 12.55
CA GLU A 353 -1.24 -15.94 12.94
C GLU A 353 -2.22 -14.83 13.34
N ALA A 354 -3.21 -14.52 12.49
CA ALA A 354 -4.23 -13.52 12.79
C ALA A 354 -4.95 -13.84 14.10
N PHE A 355 -5.34 -15.10 14.31
CA PHE A 355 -5.99 -15.54 15.55
C PHE A 355 -5.08 -15.38 16.77
N LEU A 356 -3.81 -15.75 16.69
CA LEU A 356 -2.85 -15.59 17.80
C LEU A 356 -2.66 -14.10 18.15
N LEU A 357 -2.43 -13.26 17.16
CA LEU A 357 -2.17 -11.83 17.35
C LEU A 357 -3.40 -11.10 17.91
N THR A 358 -4.61 -11.47 17.51
CA THR A 358 -5.85 -10.78 17.89
C THR A 358 -6.55 -11.40 19.11
N THR A 359 -6.20 -12.61 19.53
CA THR A 359 -6.81 -13.30 20.67
C THR A 359 -5.82 -13.53 21.80
N VAL A 360 -4.74 -14.25 21.53
CA VAL A 360 -3.81 -14.71 22.59
C VAL A 360 -3.02 -13.55 23.17
N VAL A 361 -2.45 -12.72 22.31
CA VAL A 361 -1.61 -11.57 22.74
C VAL A 361 -2.43 -10.53 23.53
N PRO A 362 -3.62 -10.07 23.09
CA PRO A 362 -4.48 -9.22 23.89
C PRO A 362 -4.82 -9.78 25.28
N VAL A 363 -5.15 -11.06 25.37
CA VAL A 363 -5.44 -11.71 26.65
C VAL A 363 -4.21 -11.73 27.55
N ILE A 364 -3.02 -12.02 27.00
CA ILE A 364 -1.76 -11.98 27.77
C ILE A 364 -1.47 -10.57 28.27
N ILE A 365 -1.57 -9.55 27.44
CA ILE A 365 -1.36 -8.15 27.84
C ILE A 365 -2.31 -7.78 28.98
N MET A 366 -3.59 -8.12 28.84
CA MET A 366 -4.60 -7.87 29.88
C MET A 366 -4.31 -8.61 31.19
N LEU A 367 -3.89 -9.86 31.12
CA LEU A 367 -3.49 -10.64 32.28
C LEU A 367 -2.29 -10.00 32.99
N VAL A 368 -1.23 -9.70 32.27
CA VAL A 368 0.02 -9.15 32.84
C VAL A 368 -0.23 -7.80 33.49
N MET A 369 -0.89 -6.89 32.80
CA MET A 369 -1.15 -5.53 33.29
C MET A 369 -2.05 -5.55 34.53
N ASN A 370 -3.18 -6.27 34.48
CA ASN A 370 -4.12 -6.31 35.59
C ASN A 370 -3.57 -7.12 36.79
N TYR A 371 -2.80 -8.18 36.54
CA TYR A 371 -2.10 -8.91 37.60
C TYR A 371 -1.10 -8.00 38.32
N GLY A 372 -0.32 -7.22 37.58
CA GLY A 372 0.62 -6.26 38.17
C GLY A 372 -0.09 -5.27 39.10
N VAL A 373 -1.19 -4.65 38.63
CA VAL A 373 -2.01 -3.70 39.40
C VAL A 373 -2.58 -4.38 40.66
N LEU A 374 -3.19 -5.55 40.54
CA LEU A 374 -3.77 -6.28 41.64
C LEU A 374 -2.73 -6.72 42.66
N ARG A 375 -1.60 -7.27 42.23
CA ARG A 375 -0.50 -7.68 43.09
C ARG A 375 0.04 -6.51 43.91
N TYR A 376 0.18 -5.35 43.29
CA TYR A 376 0.62 -4.14 43.96
C TYR A 376 -0.41 -3.61 44.96
N LYS A 377 -1.70 -3.56 44.60
CA LYS A 377 -2.76 -3.02 45.47
C LYS A 377 -3.10 -3.94 46.64
N LEU A 378 -3.18 -5.24 46.43
CA LEU A 378 -3.54 -6.24 47.46
C LEU A 378 -2.38 -6.63 48.39
N ARG A 379 -1.19 -6.01 48.28
CA ARG A 379 -0.06 -6.29 49.17
C ARG A 379 -0.25 -5.74 50.58
N LEU A 380 -1.19 -4.79 50.77
CA LEU A 380 -1.46 -4.16 52.06
C LEU A 380 -2.02 -5.16 53.08
N SER A 381 -1.82 -4.89 54.38
CA SER A 381 -2.35 -5.73 55.47
C SER A 381 -3.87 -5.62 55.59
N PRO A 382 -4.56 -6.68 56.14
CA PRO A 382 -6.01 -6.62 56.38
C PRO A 382 -6.44 -5.41 57.20
N LEU A 383 -5.66 -5.04 58.20
CA LEU A 383 -5.93 -3.89 59.07
C LEU A 383 -5.97 -2.56 58.31
N LYS A 384 -5.05 -2.38 57.31
CA LYS A 384 -5.05 -1.18 56.45
C LYS A 384 -6.28 -1.11 55.57
N PHE A 385 -6.77 -2.27 55.09
CA PHE A 385 -8.02 -2.34 54.34
C PHE A 385 -9.25 -1.99 55.21
N LEU A 386 -9.32 -2.52 56.41
CA LEU A 386 -10.42 -2.22 57.35
C LEU A 386 -10.43 -0.75 57.76
N ARG A 387 -9.26 -0.14 57.99
CA ARG A 387 -9.13 1.30 58.29
C ARG A 387 -9.25 2.21 57.08
N ARG A 388 -9.45 1.60 55.88
CA ARG A 388 -9.47 2.34 54.59
C ARG A 388 -8.19 3.14 54.32
N ASP A 389 -7.08 2.83 55.01
CA ASP A 389 -5.79 3.44 54.80
C ASP A 389 -5.05 2.71 53.66
N LEU A 390 -5.52 2.95 52.44
CA LEU A 390 -4.94 2.35 51.24
C LEU A 390 -3.81 3.18 50.64
N SER A 391 -3.51 4.35 51.20
CA SER A 391 -2.43 5.19 50.77
C SER A 391 -1.10 4.69 51.35
N GLY A 392 -0.45 3.80 50.67
CA GLY A 392 0.96 3.42 50.96
C GLY A 392 1.98 4.54 50.58
N ARG A 393 1.53 5.71 50.25
CA ARG A 393 2.39 6.86 49.91
C ARG A 393 2.33 7.91 51.02
N LYS A 394 3.51 8.42 51.38
CA LYS A 394 3.65 9.70 52.11
C LYS A 394 2.67 10.72 51.57
N LYS A 395 1.94 11.42 52.42
CA LYS A 395 1.02 12.51 52.03
C LYS A 395 1.69 13.33 50.92
N LYS A 396 1.07 13.31 49.74
CA LYS A 396 1.57 14.18 48.66
C LYS A 396 1.56 15.58 49.20
N LYS A 397 2.73 16.25 49.27
CA LYS A 397 2.81 17.67 49.60
C LYS A 397 1.86 18.40 48.66
N ALA A 398 0.96 19.21 49.20
CA ALA A 398 0.08 20.04 48.40
C ALA A 398 0.97 20.91 47.49
N ILE A 399 0.72 20.87 46.20
CA ILE A 399 1.45 21.70 45.25
C ILE A 399 1.08 23.15 45.58
N TYR A 400 2.11 23.93 45.88
CA TYR A 400 1.95 25.36 46.14
C TYR A 400 1.64 26.04 44.79
N LEU A 401 0.47 26.65 44.70
CA LEU A 401 0.04 27.43 43.55
C LEU A 401 -0.04 28.88 43.96
N SER A 402 0.51 29.78 43.15
CA SER A 402 0.56 31.24 43.41
C SER A 402 -0.81 31.78 43.83
N PRO A 403 -0.83 32.68 44.87
CA PRO A 403 -2.06 33.36 45.31
C PRO A 403 -2.72 34.20 44.20
N VAL A 404 -2.00 34.62 43.19
CA VAL A 404 -2.48 35.40 42.05
C VAL A 404 -3.53 34.63 41.24
N ILE A 405 -3.49 33.29 41.25
CA ILE A 405 -4.45 32.46 40.54
C ILE A 405 -5.77 32.45 41.32
N LYS A 406 -6.90 32.72 40.65
CA LYS A 406 -8.26 32.68 41.21
C LYS A 406 -8.52 31.37 41.96
N ILE A 407 -9.23 31.42 43.08
CA ILE A 407 -9.42 30.28 44.00
C ILE A 407 -10.00 29.04 43.32
N PHE A 408 -11.00 29.21 42.42
CA PHE A 408 -11.58 28.10 41.65
C PHE A 408 -10.59 27.46 40.65
N SER A 409 -9.74 28.26 40.01
CA SER A 409 -8.69 27.76 39.12
C SER A 409 -7.61 27.00 39.91
N ARG A 410 -7.22 27.51 41.09
CA ARG A 410 -6.31 26.79 42.00
C ARG A 410 -6.88 25.47 42.45
N PHE A 411 -8.17 25.42 42.77
CA PHE A 411 -8.84 24.17 43.12
C PHE A 411 -8.83 23.16 41.96
N ARG A 412 -9.22 23.61 40.78
CA ARG A 412 -9.18 22.75 39.55
C ARG A 412 -7.78 22.20 39.27
N LEU A 413 -6.75 23.05 39.28
CA LEU A 413 -5.38 22.64 39.09
C LEU A 413 -4.92 21.63 40.14
N ARG A 414 -5.29 21.82 41.41
CA ARG A 414 -4.94 20.87 42.48
C ARG A 414 -5.60 19.51 42.24
N VAL A 415 -6.86 19.46 41.81
CA VAL A 415 -7.56 18.23 41.47
C VAL A 415 -6.88 17.51 40.30
N ILE A 416 -6.46 18.25 39.28
CA ILE A 416 -5.71 17.71 38.12
C ILE A 416 -4.39 17.10 38.59
N PHE A 417 -3.56 17.84 39.32
CA PHE A 417 -2.27 17.37 39.80
C PHE A 417 -2.35 16.20 40.78
N GLN A 418 -3.39 16.13 41.59
CA GLN A 418 -3.64 14.99 42.49
C GLN A 418 -4.02 13.72 41.72
N ASN A 419 -4.68 13.88 40.56
CA ASN A 419 -5.17 12.81 39.70
C ASN A 419 -4.34 12.64 38.44
N MET A 420 -3.13 13.16 38.35
CA MET A 420 -2.29 13.24 37.16
C MET A 420 -2.23 11.93 36.37
N SER A 421 -2.12 10.77 37.04
CA SER A 421 -2.06 9.46 36.35
C SER A 421 -3.31 9.17 35.50
N ASN A 422 -4.50 9.63 35.92
CA ASN A 422 -5.73 9.41 35.18
C ASN A 422 -5.83 10.39 34.00
N TYR A 423 -5.44 11.66 34.27
CA TYR A 423 -5.38 12.66 33.21
C TYR A 423 -4.33 12.35 32.15
N LEU A 424 -3.20 11.72 32.56
CA LEU A 424 -2.19 11.26 31.60
C LEU A 424 -2.74 10.19 30.66
N VAL A 425 -3.49 9.21 31.17
CA VAL A 425 -4.12 8.18 30.32
C VAL A 425 -5.17 8.79 29.40
N LEU A 426 -5.98 9.74 29.92
CA LEU A 426 -6.91 10.51 29.09
C LEU A 426 -6.16 11.26 27.97
N PHE A 427 -5.10 11.96 28.32
CA PHE A 427 -4.30 12.74 27.38
C PHE A 427 -3.70 11.86 26.27
N ILE A 428 -3.11 10.71 26.65
CA ILE A 428 -2.55 9.75 25.69
C ILE A 428 -3.67 9.19 24.79
N GLY A 429 -4.82 8.82 25.35
CA GLY A 429 -5.96 8.32 24.59
C GLY A 429 -6.51 9.35 23.59
N ILE A 430 -6.61 10.62 24.00
CA ILE A 430 -7.06 11.71 23.13
C ILE A 430 -6.02 12.00 22.03
N ILE A 431 -4.72 12.07 22.38
CA ILE A 431 -3.67 12.25 21.36
C ILE A 431 -3.73 11.15 20.32
N PHE A 432 -3.82 9.90 20.75
CA PHE A 432 -3.85 8.78 19.84
C PHE A 432 -5.08 8.81 18.91
N ALA A 433 -6.26 9.07 19.46
CA ALA A 433 -7.47 9.20 18.65
C ALA A 433 -7.40 10.40 17.69
N ASN A 434 -6.80 11.53 18.13
CA ASN A 434 -6.56 12.68 17.25
C ASN A 434 -5.55 12.36 16.14
N LEU A 435 -4.48 11.62 16.42
CA LEU A 435 -3.51 11.22 15.39
C LEU A 435 -4.17 10.38 14.30
N LEU A 436 -5.03 9.41 14.67
CA LEU A 436 -5.78 8.62 13.70
C LEU A 436 -6.72 9.49 12.85
N LEU A 437 -7.46 10.39 13.50
CA LEU A 437 -8.39 11.28 12.79
C LEU A 437 -7.64 12.25 11.88
N MET A 438 -6.52 12.81 12.36
CA MET A 438 -5.67 13.70 11.56
C MET A 438 -5.12 12.97 10.33
N PHE A 439 -4.65 11.74 10.48
CA PHE A 439 -4.14 10.95 9.35
C PHE A 439 -5.19 10.84 8.24
N GLY A 440 -6.43 10.47 8.57
CA GLY A 440 -7.49 10.35 7.58
C GLY A 440 -7.98 11.67 6.98
N LEU A 441 -7.86 12.80 7.69
CA LEU A 441 -8.28 14.12 7.19
C LEU A 441 -7.17 14.85 6.43
N LEU A 442 -5.90 14.63 6.80
CA LEU A 442 -4.77 15.32 6.18
C LEU A 442 -4.39 14.75 4.82
N LEU A 443 -4.59 13.45 4.59
CA LEU A 443 -4.12 12.79 3.39
C LEU A 443 -4.69 13.40 2.10
N PRO A 444 -6.01 13.64 1.93
CA PRO A 444 -6.52 14.28 0.73
C PRO A 444 -5.94 15.68 0.49
N SER A 445 -5.78 16.46 1.57
CA SER A 445 -5.17 17.79 1.49
C SER A 445 -3.68 17.73 1.16
N ALA A 446 -2.97 16.73 1.70
CA ALA A 446 -1.56 16.49 1.39
C ALA A 446 -1.37 16.08 -0.07
N LEU A 447 -2.24 15.20 -0.62
CA LEU A 447 -2.21 14.81 -2.02
C LEU A 447 -2.44 15.99 -2.96
N SER A 448 -3.43 16.85 -2.67
CA SER A 448 -3.66 18.04 -3.50
C SER A 448 -2.52 19.05 -3.41
N HIS A 449 -1.90 19.22 -2.24
CA HIS A 449 -0.71 20.05 -2.09
C HIS A 449 0.49 19.46 -2.84
N TYR A 450 0.68 18.16 -2.75
CA TYR A 450 1.72 17.43 -3.48
C TYR A 450 1.61 17.58 -5.00
N GLN A 451 0.38 17.59 -5.56
CA GLN A 451 0.17 17.88 -6.97
C GLN A 451 0.72 19.25 -7.38
N VAL A 452 0.45 20.29 -6.57
CA VAL A 452 0.96 21.65 -6.82
C VAL A 452 2.48 21.72 -6.67
N GLU A 453 3.03 21.07 -5.66
CA GLU A 453 4.49 21.03 -5.43
C GLU A 453 5.24 20.34 -6.57
N ILE A 454 4.73 19.20 -7.04
CA ILE A 454 5.34 18.50 -8.18
C ILE A 454 5.34 19.39 -9.44
N GLN A 455 4.22 20.09 -9.70
CA GLN A 455 4.16 21.00 -10.84
C GLN A 455 5.22 22.10 -10.77
N ASN A 456 5.46 22.64 -9.57
CA ASN A 456 6.44 23.69 -9.35
C ASN A 456 7.90 23.19 -9.41
N ASN A 457 8.11 21.91 -9.11
CA ASN A 457 9.43 21.28 -8.98
C ASN A 457 9.75 20.31 -10.13
N MET A 458 9.01 20.36 -11.25
CA MET A 458 9.38 19.61 -12.45
C MET A 458 10.74 20.08 -12.98
N LEU A 459 11.62 19.15 -13.39
CA LEU A 459 12.90 19.50 -14.03
C LEU A 459 12.68 20.27 -15.33
N ALA A 460 11.72 19.82 -16.14
CA ALA A 460 11.27 20.45 -17.37
C ALA A 460 9.76 20.21 -17.55
N LYS A 461 9.08 20.94 -18.42
CA LYS A 461 7.65 20.68 -18.72
C LYS A 461 7.43 19.32 -19.37
N TYR A 462 8.40 18.87 -20.14
CA TYR A 462 8.43 17.56 -20.78
C TYR A 462 9.82 16.94 -20.56
N GLN A 463 9.84 15.74 -20.05
CA GLN A 463 11.04 14.93 -19.95
C GLN A 463 10.82 13.68 -20.80
N TYR A 464 11.53 13.57 -21.91
CA TYR A 464 11.45 12.44 -22.83
C TYR A 464 12.55 11.44 -22.47
N MET A 465 12.16 10.23 -22.13
CA MET A 465 13.09 9.09 -22.04
C MET A 465 13.06 8.38 -23.39
N LEU A 466 14.20 8.29 -24.04
CA LEU A 466 14.33 7.57 -25.29
C LEU A 466 14.43 6.07 -25.05
N GLN A 467 13.93 5.30 -25.99
CA GLN A 467 13.98 3.86 -25.98
C GLN A 467 14.65 3.34 -27.24
N VAL A 468 15.73 2.60 -27.08
CA VAL A 468 16.31 1.85 -28.18
C VAL A 468 15.34 0.74 -28.56
N PRO A 469 14.98 0.57 -29.86
CA PRO A 469 14.07 -0.48 -30.29
C PRO A 469 14.60 -1.86 -29.87
N VAL A 470 13.70 -2.76 -29.46
CA VAL A 470 14.05 -4.13 -29.06
C VAL A 470 14.76 -4.87 -30.21
N SER A 471 14.43 -4.53 -31.47
CA SER A 471 15.11 -5.04 -32.65
C SER A 471 16.61 -4.75 -32.71
N ALA A 472 17.11 -3.78 -31.95
CA ALA A 472 18.55 -3.53 -31.81
C ALA A 472 19.27 -4.60 -30.95
N ALA A 473 18.54 -5.33 -30.12
CA ALA A 473 19.01 -6.48 -29.35
C ALA A 473 18.81 -7.82 -30.08
N SER A 474 18.41 -7.80 -31.34
CA SER A 474 18.23 -8.99 -32.17
C SER A 474 19.59 -9.69 -32.43
N GLY A 475 19.60 -11.01 -32.40
CA GLY A 475 20.79 -11.81 -32.72
C GLY A 475 21.30 -11.65 -34.16
N ASN A 476 20.46 -11.11 -35.06
CA ASN A 476 20.87 -10.77 -36.43
C ASN A 476 21.67 -9.44 -36.42
N LYS A 477 22.99 -9.56 -36.58
CA LYS A 477 23.92 -8.40 -36.54
C LYS A 477 23.59 -7.28 -37.54
N PHE A 478 23.02 -7.61 -38.70
CA PHE A 478 22.63 -6.60 -39.71
C PHE A 478 21.42 -5.81 -39.29
N ASP A 479 20.40 -6.50 -38.79
CA ASP A 479 19.13 -5.86 -38.32
C ASP A 479 19.38 -5.05 -37.04
N SER A 480 20.22 -5.58 -36.14
CA SER A 480 20.68 -4.88 -34.94
C SER A 480 21.42 -3.59 -35.30
N LEU A 481 22.43 -3.67 -36.18
CA LEU A 481 23.19 -2.50 -36.62
C LEU A 481 22.31 -1.47 -37.34
N PHE A 482 21.40 -1.93 -38.19
CA PHE A 482 20.49 -1.07 -38.93
C PHE A 482 19.48 -0.37 -37.95
N SER A 483 18.94 -1.10 -36.98
CA SER A 483 18.05 -0.55 -35.96
C SER A 483 18.75 0.47 -35.07
N ILE A 484 20.00 0.25 -34.71
CA ILE A 484 20.83 1.20 -33.95
C ILE A 484 21.08 2.45 -34.77
N LEU A 485 21.46 2.31 -36.04
CA LEU A 485 21.71 3.46 -36.94
C LEU A 485 20.41 4.27 -37.16
N GLU A 486 19.29 3.59 -37.40
CA GLU A 486 17.99 4.26 -37.58
C GLU A 486 17.59 5.01 -36.29
N PHE A 487 17.84 4.41 -35.11
CA PHE A 487 17.61 5.07 -33.83
C PHE A 487 18.41 6.37 -33.72
N TYR A 488 19.72 6.33 -33.86
CA TYR A 488 20.56 7.54 -33.77
C TYR A 488 20.17 8.61 -34.77
N MET A 489 19.79 8.25 -36.00
CA MET A 489 19.36 9.21 -37.01
C MET A 489 17.95 9.78 -36.79
N SER A 490 17.11 9.08 -36.02
CA SER A 490 15.68 9.43 -35.84
C SER A 490 15.34 9.86 -34.43
N ALA A 491 16.22 9.66 -33.46
CA ALA A 491 16.07 10.10 -32.08
C ALA A 491 16.59 11.53 -31.85
N GLU A 492 17.35 12.07 -32.79
CA GLU A 492 17.81 13.46 -32.77
C GLU A 492 16.65 14.42 -33.08
N THR A 493 16.49 15.46 -32.25
CA THR A 493 15.44 16.46 -32.42
C THR A 493 16.00 17.79 -32.88
N LYS A 494 15.18 18.53 -33.65
CA LYS A 494 15.48 19.92 -34.08
C LYS A 494 14.90 20.95 -33.11
N ASN A 495 14.31 20.54 -32.04
CA ASN A 495 13.70 21.41 -31.05
C ASN A 495 14.79 22.20 -30.29
N GLU A 496 14.82 23.53 -30.44
CA GLU A 496 15.81 24.41 -29.80
C GLU A 496 15.73 24.44 -28.26
N ASP A 497 14.59 24.03 -27.68
CA ASP A 497 14.39 23.93 -26.24
C ASP A 497 14.88 22.58 -25.67
N ALA A 498 15.15 21.60 -26.53
CA ALA A 498 15.58 20.28 -26.09
C ALA A 498 17.02 20.32 -25.57
N GLU A 499 17.23 19.74 -24.40
CA GLU A 499 18.55 19.57 -23.77
C GLU A 499 18.75 18.09 -23.45
N GLU A 500 19.86 17.54 -23.89
CA GLU A 500 20.21 16.14 -23.68
C GLU A 500 20.55 15.84 -22.22
N PHE A 501 20.16 14.66 -21.76
CA PHE A 501 20.62 14.12 -20.50
C PHE A 501 20.91 12.62 -20.63
N SER A 502 21.81 12.11 -19.81
CA SER A 502 22.01 10.67 -19.62
C SER A 502 21.27 10.20 -18.37
N ALA A 503 20.76 8.99 -18.38
CA ALA A 503 20.13 8.38 -17.22
C ALA A 503 20.63 6.93 -17.01
N TYR A 504 20.74 6.55 -15.74
CA TYR A 504 21.06 5.19 -15.34
C TYR A 504 20.30 4.83 -14.07
N SER A 505 19.83 3.60 -13.94
CA SER A 505 19.02 3.16 -12.82
C SER A 505 19.81 2.21 -11.92
N LEU A 506 19.84 2.51 -10.63
CA LEU A 506 20.41 1.65 -9.59
C LEU A 506 19.39 1.48 -8.46
N ASN A 507 19.65 0.52 -7.59
CA ASN A 507 18.80 0.24 -6.45
C ASN A 507 19.52 0.55 -5.11
N THR A 508 18.76 1.02 -4.13
CA THR A 508 19.24 1.14 -2.75
C THR A 508 19.53 -0.24 -2.16
N LEU A 509 20.48 -0.30 -1.23
CA LEU A 509 20.71 -1.52 -0.48
C LEU A 509 19.51 -1.82 0.44
N PRO A 510 19.08 -3.08 0.56
CA PRO A 510 18.01 -3.43 1.49
C PRO A 510 18.45 -3.16 2.94
N GLY A 511 17.60 -2.52 3.71
CA GLY A 511 17.87 -2.14 5.10
C GLY A 511 16.59 -1.84 5.86
N LYS A 512 16.46 -0.62 6.39
CA LYS A 512 15.24 -0.13 7.05
C LYS A 512 14.03 -0.11 6.11
N TYR A 513 14.28 0.17 4.83
CA TYR A 513 13.31 0.17 3.74
C TYR A 513 13.61 -1.00 2.79
N LYS A 514 12.63 -1.40 1.97
CA LYS A 514 12.84 -2.29 0.84
C LYS A 514 13.86 -1.66 -0.12
N SER A 515 14.51 -2.47 -0.95
CA SER A 515 15.34 -1.95 -2.04
C SER A 515 14.47 -1.17 -3.01
N GLU A 516 14.86 0.05 -3.34
CA GLU A 516 14.11 0.98 -4.19
C GLU A 516 14.99 1.47 -5.31
N GLU A 517 14.38 1.74 -6.44
CA GLU A 517 15.07 2.29 -7.60
C GLU A 517 15.44 3.76 -7.36
N VAL A 518 16.66 4.12 -7.76
CA VAL A 518 17.22 5.46 -7.74
C VAL A 518 17.69 5.79 -9.15
N LEU A 519 17.14 6.86 -9.72
CA LEU A 519 17.53 7.30 -11.07
C LEU A 519 18.69 8.28 -10.98
N LEU A 520 19.78 7.95 -11.68
CA LEU A 520 20.96 8.79 -11.80
C LEU A 520 20.82 9.62 -13.07
N TYR A 521 20.95 10.94 -12.96
CA TYR A 521 20.92 11.87 -14.07
C TYR A 521 22.32 12.42 -14.35
N GLY A 522 22.78 12.27 -15.57
CA GLY A 522 23.95 12.96 -16.14
C GLY A 522 23.48 14.22 -16.88
N ILE A 523 23.82 15.37 -16.33
CA ILE A 523 23.32 16.67 -16.74
C ILE A 523 24.44 17.46 -17.42
N GLU A 524 24.12 18.26 -18.42
CA GLU A 524 25.06 19.20 -19.04
C GLU A 524 25.49 20.28 -18.02
N PRO A 525 26.78 20.71 -18.04
CA PRO A 525 27.28 21.70 -17.11
C PRO A 525 26.51 23.02 -17.11
N ASP A 526 26.06 23.46 -18.28
CA ASP A 526 25.32 24.72 -18.51
C ASP A 526 23.81 24.51 -18.62
N SER A 527 23.26 23.46 -17.98
CA SER A 527 21.86 23.09 -18.07
C SER A 527 20.91 24.25 -17.75
N ARG A 528 19.89 24.41 -18.58
CA ARG A 528 18.79 25.36 -18.35
C ARG A 528 17.79 24.84 -17.32
N TYR A 529 17.73 23.51 -17.15
CA TYR A 529 16.72 22.80 -16.38
C TYR A 529 17.18 22.42 -14.98
N VAL A 530 18.41 21.95 -14.83
CA VAL A 530 18.98 21.56 -13.53
C VAL A 530 20.07 22.55 -13.12
N LYS A 531 19.72 23.47 -12.21
CA LYS A 531 20.62 24.53 -11.74
C LYS A 531 21.37 24.12 -10.48
N ALA A 532 22.09 23.03 -10.53
CA ALA A 532 23.01 22.58 -9.49
C ALA A 532 24.45 22.78 -9.96
N ASP A 533 25.35 23.12 -9.03
CA ASP A 533 26.79 23.27 -9.35
C ASP A 533 27.46 21.89 -9.35
N LEU A 534 27.18 21.14 -10.43
CA LEU A 534 27.61 19.74 -10.57
C LEU A 534 29.12 19.59 -10.74
N ASP A 535 29.83 20.65 -11.11
CA ASP A 535 31.30 20.67 -11.15
C ASP A 535 31.91 20.50 -9.75
N LYS A 536 31.18 20.87 -8.69
CA LYS A 536 31.63 20.68 -7.30
C LYS A 536 31.40 19.24 -6.79
N GLY A 537 30.61 18.44 -7.48
CA GLY A 537 30.35 17.05 -7.13
C GLY A 537 28.88 16.64 -7.28
N ILE A 538 28.51 15.56 -6.61
CA ILE A 538 27.24 14.87 -6.77
C ILE A 538 26.18 15.44 -5.86
N TYR A 539 25.00 15.68 -6.41
CA TYR A 539 23.80 16.13 -5.69
C TYR A 539 22.77 15.01 -5.64
N ILE A 540 21.98 14.95 -4.57
CA ILE A 540 20.82 14.05 -4.44
C ILE A 540 19.55 14.86 -4.36
N SER A 541 18.41 14.26 -4.76
CA SER A 541 17.11 14.88 -4.62
C SER A 541 16.73 15.11 -3.15
N SER A 542 15.94 16.16 -2.87
CA SER A 542 15.37 16.40 -1.54
C SER A 542 14.54 15.22 -1.05
N ALA A 543 13.76 14.57 -1.93
CA ALA A 543 13.04 13.35 -1.60
C ALA A 543 13.95 12.20 -1.12
N TYR A 544 15.10 12.02 -1.76
CA TYR A 544 16.06 10.98 -1.36
C TYR A 544 16.73 11.33 -0.02
N ALA A 545 17.16 12.58 0.13
CA ALA A 545 17.77 13.07 1.37
C ALA A 545 16.83 12.90 2.57
N ASP A 546 15.58 13.34 2.44
CA ASP A 546 14.59 13.30 3.53
C ASP A 546 14.20 11.87 3.91
N LYS A 547 13.97 11.00 2.92
CA LYS A 547 13.56 9.61 3.18
C LYS A 547 14.62 8.81 3.93
N TYR A 548 15.88 8.96 3.54
CA TYR A 548 16.99 8.19 4.09
C TYR A 548 17.79 8.94 5.16
N GLY A 549 17.48 10.23 5.41
CA GLY A 549 18.18 11.07 6.36
C GLY A 549 19.63 11.35 5.96
N ILE A 550 19.88 11.60 4.66
CA ILE A 550 21.21 11.82 4.07
C ILE A 550 21.53 13.32 4.09
N HIS A 551 22.76 13.65 4.46
CA HIS A 551 23.24 15.03 4.52
C HIS A 551 24.46 15.23 3.59
N PRO A 552 24.72 16.47 3.16
CA PRO A 552 25.94 16.77 2.44
C PRO A 552 27.18 16.31 3.22
N GLY A 553 28.06 15.58 2.53
CA GLY A 553 29.25 14.94 3.11
C GLY A 553 29.13 13.44 3.34
N ASP A 554 27.90 12.91 3.38
CA ASP A 554 27.63 11.47 3.51
C ASP A 554 28.00 10.73 2.22
N THR A 555 28.16 9.41 2.32
CA THR A 555 28.36 8.52 1.18
C THR A 555 27.15 7.61 1.03
N ILE A 556 26.56 7.60 -0.17
CA ILE A 556 25.49 6.68 -0.55
C ILE A 556 26.11 5.51 -1.31
N THR A 557 25.56 4.30 -1.09
CA THR A 557 25.95 3.11 -1.84
C THR A 557 24.72 2.52 -2.51
N LEU A 558 24.80 2.38 -3.82
CA LEU A 558 23.77 1.83 -4.68
C LEU A 558 24.29 0.55 -5.35
N LYS A 559 23.40 -0.31 -5.80
CA LYS A 559 23.77 -1.56 -6.49
C LYS A 559 22.91 -1.76 -7.73
N GLU A 560 23.38 -2.55 -8.64
CA GLU A 560 22.55 -3.08 -9.71
C GLU A 560 21.49 -4.07 -9.17
N LYS A 561 20.30 -4.09 -9.78
CA LYS A 561 19.17 -4.89 -9.29
C LYS A 561 19.51 -6.39 -9.24
N TYR A 562 20.18 -6.90 -10.26
CA TYR A 562 20.43 -8.33 -10.46
C TYR A 562 21.92 -8.73 -10.33
N GLU A 563 22.82 -7.75 -10.24
CA GLU A 563 24.25 -7.96 -10.18
C GLU A 563 24.82 -7.71 -8.77
N LYS A 564 26.10 -8.04 -8.58
CA LYS A 564 26.79 -7.83 -7.31
C LYS A 564 27.51 -6.50 -7.22
N GLU A 565 27.60 -5.79 -8.33
CA GLU A 565 28.32 -4.53 -8.40
C GLU A 565 27.65 -3.46 -7.56
N GLN A 566 28.48 -2.71 -6.83
CA GLN A 566 28.04 -1.63 -5.96
C GLN A 566 28.82 -0.37 -6.32
N TYR A 567 28.10 0.73 -6.37
CA TYR A 567 28.62 2.05 -6.70
C TYR A 567 28.46 2.96 -5.47
N SER A 568 29.55 3.65 -5.10
CA SER A 568 29.52 4.54 -3.93
C SER A 568 29.78 5.98 -4.37
N PHE A 569 28.87 6.87 -3.96
CA PHE A 569 28.91 8.28 -4.33
C PHE A 569 28.96 9.15 -3.07
N LYS A 570 29.88 10.13 -3.04
CA LYS A 570 29.95 11.12 -1.97
C LYS A 570 29.00 12.28 -2.30
N VAL A 571 28.01 12.51 -1.45
CA VAL A 571 27.03 13.56 -1.62
C VAL A 571 27.65 14.92 -1.30
N THR A 572 27.62 15.83 -2.27
CA THR A 572 28.13 17.21 -2.12
C THR A 572 27.02 18.16 -1.70
N GLY A 573 25.79 17.96 -2.22
CA GLY A 573 24.66 18.83 -1.94
C GLY A 573 23.32 18.14 -2.12
N ILE A 574 22.25 18.87 -1.81
CA ILE A 574 20.88 18.45 -2.01
C ILE A 574 20.26 19.38 -3.03
N TYR A 575 19.63 18.82 -4.05
CA TYR A 575 18.86 19.53 -5.06
C TYR A 575 17.37 19.44 -4.73
N ASP A 576 16.66 20.55 -4.75
CA ASP A 576 15.24 20.58 -4.42
C ASP A 576 14.42 19.94 -5.56
N TYR A 577 14.19 18.64 -5.42
CA TYR A 577 13.40 17.82 -6.33
C TYR A 577 12.67 16.74 -5.54
N THR A 578 11.35 16.81 -5.53
CA THR A 578 10.49 15.97 -4.69
C THR A 578 9.83 14.81 -5.45
N ALA A 579 9.92 14.78 -6.78
CA ALA A 579 9.19 13.81 -7.60
C ALA A 579 9.80 12.41 -7.61
N GLY A 580 11.04 12.20 -7.14
CA GLY A 580 11.68 10.89 -7.14
C GLY A 580 12.99 10.82 -6.37
N LEU A 581 13.47 9.58 -6.18
CA LEU A 581 14.79 9.31 -5.62
C LEU A 581 15.83 9.46 -6.74
N CYS A 582 16.58 10.55 -6.72
CA CYS A 582 17.47 10.88 -7.81
C CYS A 582 18.87 11.26 -7.32
N VAL A 583 19.85 11.00 -8.17
CA VAL A 583 21.23 11.46 -8.03
C VAL A 583 21.58 12.28 -9.28
N PHE A 584 22.17 13.45 -9.11
CA PHE A 584 22.55 14.35 -10.19
C PHE A 584 24.06 14.48 -10.23
N MET A 585 24.65 14.31 -11.40
CA MET A 585 26.07 14.47 -11.69
C MET A 585 26.25 15.02 -13.11
N THR A 586 27.47 15.36 -13.51
CA THR A 586 27.71 15.77 -14.90
C THR A 586 27.50 14.61 -15.87
N ARG A 587 27.06 14.87 -17.11
CA ARG A 587 26.84 13.85 -18.13
C ARG A 587 28.12 13.04 -18.38
N THR A 588 29.25 13.72 -18.49
CA THR A 588 30.59 13.09 -18.65
C THR A 588 30.87 12.12 -17.51
N GLN A 589 30.66 12.55 -16.26
CA GLN A 589 30.91 11.70 -15.08
C GLN A 589 30.00 10.46 -15.06
N LEU A 590 28.73 10.60 -15.42
CA LEU A 590 27.81 9.45 -15.48
C LEU A 590 28.24 8.50 -16.59
N ASN A 591 28.50 9.00 -17.81
CA ASN A 591 28.85 8.19 -18.94
C ASN A 591 30.20 7.42 -18.70
N GLU A 592 31.15 8.05 -18.05
CA GLU A 592 32.42 7.40 -17.65
C GLU A 592 32.21 6.32 -16.60
N ASN A 593 31.41 6.58 -15.54
CA ASN A 593 31.17 5.61 -14.48
C ASN A 593 30.52 4.32 -14.96
N PHE A 594 29.70 4.41 -16.00
CA PHE A 594 28.94 3.26 -16.54
C PHE A 594 29.39 2.82 -17.94
N ASN A 595 30.52 3.32 -18.44
CA ASN A 595 31.08 2.99 -19.76
C ASN A 595 30.09 3.16 -20.92
N LEU A 596 29.28 4.22 -20.88
CA LEU A 596 28.20 4.46 -21.86
C LEU A 596 28.64 5.17 -23.15
N GLY A 597 29.91 5.54 -23.26
CA GLY A 597 30.41 6.35 -24.37
C GLY A 597 30.25 7.86 -24.12
N GLU A 598 31.16 8.65 -24.72
CA GLU A 598 31.30 10.07 -24.44
C GLU A 598 30.07 10.88 -24.85
N ASP A 599 29.50 10.57 -26.03
CA ASP A 599 28.31 11.26 -26.59
C ASP A 599 26.99 10.60 -26.25
N TYR A 600 26.94 9.65 -25.31
CA TYR A 600 25.73 8.95 -24.95
C TYR A 600 24.74 9.87 -24.23
N TYR A 601 23.48 9.79 -24.61
CA TYR A 601 22.36 10.40 -23.92
C TYR A 601 21.13 9.47 -23.91
N SER A 602 20.28 9.62 -22.88
CA SER A 602 19.11 8.77 -22.65
C SER A 602 17.81 9.49 -22.96
N GLY A 603 17.82 10.80 -23.17
CA GLY A 603 16.63 11.56 -23.39
C GLY A 603 16.80 13.07 -23.46
N TYR A 604 15.68 13.77 -23.43
CA TYR A 604 15.61 15.22 -23.57
C TYR A 604 14.75 15.85 -22.47
N PHE A 605 15.24 16.93 -21.89
CA PHE A 605 14.41 17.92 -21.21
C PHE A 605 13.92 18.96 -22.22
N SER A 606 12.67 19.38 -22.15
CA SER A 606 12.12 20.42 -23.01
C SER A 606 10.95 21.15 -22.36
N ASP A 607 10.84 22.47 -22.63
CA ASP A 607 9.65 23.25 -22.24
C ASP A 607 8.57 23.27 -23.34
N THR A 608 8.90 22.77 -24.51
CA THR A 608 7.98 22.63 -25.65
C THR A 608 7.88 21.16 -26.06
N ARG A 609 6.72 20.79 -26.64
CA ARG A 609 6.49 19.40 -27.03
C ARG A 609 7.36 19.03 -28.22
N ILE A 610 8.13 17.96 -28.12
CA ILE A 610 8.91 17.37 -29.23
C ILE A 610 7.94 16.54 -30.08
N THR A 611 7.93 16.81 -31.39
CA THR A 611 7.01 16.20 -32.36
C THR A 611 7.71 15.55 -33.55
N ASP A 612 9.03 15.67 -33.63
CA ASP A 612 9.86 15.18 -34.74
C ASP A 612 10.54 13.84 -34.44
N ILE A 613 10.46 13.36 -33.20
CA ILE A 613 10.87 12.00 -32.82
C ILE A 613 9.67 11.06 -32.99
N LYS A 614 9.88 9.91 -33.64
CA LYS A 614 8.82 8.90 -33.79
C LYS A 614 8.49 8.23 -32.44
N ASP A 615 7.22 7.98 -32.17
CA ASP A 615 6.74 7.38 -30.91
C ASP A 615 7.44 6.06 -30.55
N LYS A 616 7.86 5.25 -31.53
CA LYS A 616 8.58 3.99 -31.30
C LYS A 616 9.94 4.17 -30.62
N TYR A 617 10.52 5.38 -30.64
CA TYR A 617 11.79 5.71 -29.98
C TYR A 617 11.61 6.45 -28.66
N ILE A 618 10.38 6.74 -28.28
CA ILE A 618 10.02 7.38 -27.01
C ILE A 618 9.54 6.29 -26.05
N GLY A 619 10.35 5.98 -25.06
CA GLY A 619 10.01 5.00 -24.02
C GLY A 619 8.96 5.54 -23.05
N SER A 620 9.15 6.78 -22.60
CA SER A 620 8.17 7.47 -21.74
C SER A 620 8.31 8.99 -21.85
N VAL A 621 7.22 9.68 -21.54
CA VAL A 621 7.21 11.14 -21.39
C VAL A 621 6.71 11.48 -20.01
N VAL A 622 7.55 12.11 -19.19
CA VAL A 622 7.14 12.64 -17.90
C VAL A 622 6.71 14.07 -18.13
N ASP A 623 5.42 14.28 -18.09
CA ASP A 623 4.76 15.60 -18.18
C ASP A 623 3.79 15.78 -17.01
N LEU A 624 3.07 16.89 -17.00
CA LEU A 624 2.10 17.20 -15.96
C LEU A 624 1.00 16.11 -15.82
N ASP A 625 0.54 15.55 -16.92
CA ASP A 625 -0.50 14.50 -16.87
C ASP A 625 0.07 13.19 -16.30
N ALA A 626 1.29 12.81 -16.67
CA ALA A 626 1.97 11.65 -16.12
C ALA A 626 2.18 11.75 -14.60
N LEU A 627 2.56 12.94 -14.11
CA LEU A 627 2.73 13.17 -12.67
C LEU A 627 1.38 13.25 -11.92
N THR A 628 0.35 13.78 -12.53
CA THR A 628 -0.99 13.82 -11.93
C THR A 628 -1.70 12.47 -11.94
N LYS A 629 -1.28 11.49 -12.77
CA LYS A 629 -1.75 10.10 -12.69
C LYS A 629 -1.55 9.54 -11.29
N ILE A 630 -0.38 9.76 -10.67
CA ILE A 630 -0.05 9.24 -9.33
C ILE A 630 -1.06 9.73 -8.30
N SER A 631 -1.27 11.04 -8.23
CA SER A 631 -2.18 11.61 -7.23
C SER A 631 -3.65 11.26 -7.53
N ARG A 632 -4.06 11.21 -8.79
CA ARG A 632 -5.41 10.79 -9.19
C ARG A 632 -5.67 9.33 -8.79
N GLN A 633 -4.72 8.43 -9.04
CA GLN A 633 -4.85 7.04 -8.66
C GLN A 633 -4.86 6.86 -7.14
N LEU A 634 -4.00 7.58 -6.41
CA LEU A 634 -3.99 7.54 -4.95
C LEU A 634 -5.28 8.08 -4.33
N ASP A 635 -5.83 9.16 -4.89
CA ASP A 635 -7.11 9.73 -4.42
C ASP A 635 -8.26 8.72 -4.55
N VAL A 636 -8.34 8.04 -5.68
CA VAL A 636 -9.37 7.01 -5.93
C VAL A 636 -9.14 5.77 -5.06
N SER A 637 -7.92 5.26 -4.99
CA SER A 637 -7.59 4.05 -4.21
C SER A 637 -7.74 4.27 -2.71
N MET A 638 -7.30 5.43 -2.20
CA MET A 638 -7.25 5.71 -0.77
C MET A 638 -8.47 6.49 -0.25
N GLY A 639 -9.23 7.16 -1.11
CA GLY A 639 -10.35 8.00 -0.68
C GLY A 639 -11.42 7.23 0.10
N SER A 640 -11.81 6.06 -0.36
CA SER A 640 -12.77 5.19 0.35
C SER A 640 -12.19 4.62 1.64
N MET A 641 -10.91 4.27 1.64
CA MET A 641 -10.16 3.79 2.81
C MET A 641 -10.11 4.86 3.90
N MET A 642 -9.81 6.12 3.53
CA MET A 642 -9.73 7.22 4.50
C MET A 642 -11.08 7.53 5.14
N GLY A 643 -12.18 7.43 4.39
CA GLY A 643 -13.53 7.55 4.95
C GLY A 643 -13.80 6.52 6.04
N MET A 644 -13.38 5.28 5.84
CA MET A 644 -13.52 4.20 6.82
C MET A 644 -12.61 4.41 8.04
N VAL A 645 -11.36 4.77 7.84
CA VAL A 645 -10.40 5.06 8.93
C VAL A 645 -10.91 6.22 9.79
N ASN A 646 -11.44 7.28 9.19
CA ASN A 646 -12.05 8.40 9.90
C ASN A 646 -13.29 7.98 10.71
N GLY A 647 -14.19 7.19 10.11
CA GLY A 647 -15.35 6.64 10.83
C GLY A 647 -14.94 5.82 12.05
N PHE A 648 -13.95 4.94 11.90
CA PHE A 648 -13.41 4.14 12.99
C PHE A 648 -12.73 4.99 14.07
N ALA A 649 -11.92 5.98 13.68
CA ALA A 649 -11.27 6.91 14.59
C ALA A 649 -12.29 7.72 15.43
N ILE A 650 -13.38 8.20 14.82
CA ILE A 650 -14.44 8.92 15.51
C ILE A 650 -15.10 8.02 16.56
N VAL A 651 -15.40 6.77 16.24
CA VAL A 651 -15.99 5.81 17.19
C VAL A 651 -15.05 5.56 18.36
N ILE A 652 -13.76 5.29 18.10
CA ILE A 652 -12.74 5.12 19.15
C ILE A 652 -12.68 6.37 20.03
N TYR A 653 -12.65 7.55 19.42
CA TYR A 653 -12.57 8.84 20.13
C TYR A 653 -13.75 9.03 21.08
N MET A 654 -14.98 8.82 20.60
CA MET A 654 -16.19 8.93 21.43
C MET A 654 -16.20 7.96 22.61
N VAL A 655 -15.80 6.72 22.35
CA VAL A 655 -15.75 5.66 23.37
C VAL A 655 -14.69 5.95 24.43
N LEU A 656 -13.49 6.37 24.01
CA LEU A 656 -12.39 6.72 24.92
C LEU A 656 -12.76 7.91 25.81
N ILE A 657 -13.30 9.00 25.23
CA ILE A 657 -13.73 10.16 26.01
C ILE A 657 -14.81 9.77 27.02
N TYR A 658 -15.82 9.01 26.60
CA TYR A 658 -16.88 8.56 27.51
C TYR A 658 -16.32 7.76 28.70
N LEU A 659 -15.47 6.75 28.42
CA LEU A 659 -14.88 5.90 29.46
C LEU A 659 -14.04 6.70 30.45
N LEU A 660 -13.16 7.54 29.92
CA LEU A 660 -12.19 8.27 30.73
C LEU A 660 -12.89 9.39 31.53
N SER A 661 -13.87 10.09 30.95
CA SER A 661 -14.70 11.08 31.64
C SER A 661 -15.50 10.44 32.78
N LYS A 662 -16.12 9.29 32.54
CA LYS A 662 -16.86 8.54 33.57
C LYS A 662 -15.94 8.10 34.74
N ILE A 663 -14.73 7.60 34.43
CA ILE A 663 -13.76 7.23 35.46
C ILE A 663 -13.34 8.43 36.29
N ILE A 664 -13.14 9.60 35.68
CA ILE A 664 -12.76 10.84 36.39
C ILE A 664 -13.90 11.32 37.29
N ILE A 665 -15.14 11.34 36.78
CA ILE A 665 -16.32 11.74 37.54
C ILE A 665 -16.48 10.84 38.77
N GLU A 666 -16.49 9.52 38.59
CA GLU A 666 -16.65 8.56 39.70
C GLU A 666 -15.53 8.63 40.75
N LYS A 667 -14.36 9.10 40.38
CA LYS A 667 -13.26 9.26 41.34
C LYS A 667 -13.34 10.55 42.14
N ASN A 668 -14.00 11.56 41.59
CA ASN A 668 -14.13 12.89 42.22
C ASN A 668 -15.49 13.08 42.91
N ALA A 669 -16.48 12.19 42.65
CA ALA A 669 -17.73 12.08 43.41
C ALA A 669 -17.51 11.32 44.73
#